data_71af9ffaf64e3579d31869601c12f2e4
#
_entry.id   71af9ffaf64e3579d31869601c12f2e4
#
_cell.length_a   1.000
_cell.length_b   1.000
_cell.length_c   1.000
_cell.angle_alpha   90.00
_cell.angle_beta   90.00
_cell.angle_gamma   90.00
#
_symmetry.space_group_name_H-M   'P 1'
#
loop_
_entity.id
_entity.type
_entity.pdbx_description
1 polymer ?
#
loop_
_entity_poly.entity_id
_entity_poly.type
_entity_poly.pdbx_seq_one_letter_code
_entity_poly.pdbx_strand_id
1 'polypeptide(L)'
;MRSLPRGLLPATVFITGASVLVVEILAVRVLSPYYGNTIFTVSSVISVILLALSVGYRAGGALADRRPSLEWFFGIILVSGLLLLLFHTLGAFVLPPLSSALSLAVGPLVSAALLFLVPALVLGTLSPYAVKLQSVYTPGEGVGRVAGTIFFWSTLGSITGSLLAGFVLIPTLGIDRILIATGIVLFVLGFVPLVVLRGKRARLYSSVAAFIVLSAAAWWAEPPAMGRVVYGRDGVYQKITIYEGEYLGRPSRFLLLDRSESGAMFLDSDDPSELVYDYTKYYSLYKIFTPRVQNALVLGGGAYSIPKALLAELPEAQVDVAEIEPSFFDLAKRYFRAADSPRLHNYVQDGRRFLHDSARTYDLIFGDVYYSYFAVPPQFTTREFFALAKTKLTPGGVFIANMIGDLSRRQPSLIMAEIRTFQTVFPNSYFFAVDAVDKVNLVQNITLVGYNSEQRVDVTAPPVTTHPDQLIRLLRYRVLDVGRRFELSSYPVLTDNFSPVEYLTARVLQRSLNSPDGVNGEEIRAVMDQQLRYGPRDESAPGHRKVRDFLAAEMEVLARETRLQEANVIGRLFVDEPRRVALTTHYDESAAGVAVLVELMRAMISSPVVPRVGVDVVFLESRQRGGGSFAAHRNELYGERPPERIVTIEDEYGELLARGTPESLETVARAVLNYVNGIQ
;
A
#
# COMPACT_ATOMS: atom_id res chain seq x y z
N MET A 1 55.36 -14.73 23.12
CA MET A 1 54.14 -14.13 22.52
C MET A 1 54.50 -12.73 22.11
N ARG A 2 54.35 -12.35 20.80
CA ARG A 2 54.56 -10.97 20.40
C ARG A 2 53.48 -10.12 21.07
N SER A 3 53.87 -9.04 21.76
CA SER A 3 52.93 -8.10 22.38
C SER A 3 52.05 -7.50 21.30
N LEU A 4 50.74 -7.63 21.42
CA LEU A 4 49.76 -6.95 20.57
C LEU A 4 49.89 -5.42 20.79
N PRO A 5 49.74 -4.61 19.72
CA PRO A 5 49.57 -3.19 19.89
C PRO A 5 48.33 -2.94 20.76
N ARG A 6 48.44 -2.17 21.85
CA ARG A 6 47.38 -1.95 22.85
C ARG A 6 46.06 -1.45 22.29
N GLY A 7 46.07 -0.81 21.08
CA GLY A 7 44.89 -0.30 20.42
C GLY A 7 44.27 -1.22 19.35
N LEU A 8 44.87 -2.36 19.00
CA LEU A 8 44.42 -3.18 17.87
C LEU A 8 43.01 -3.76 18.07
N LEU A 9 42.77 -4.43 19.17
CA LEU A 9 41.44 -5.02 19.46
C LEU A 9 40.36 -3.95 19.66
N PRO A 10 40.57 -2.86 20.45
CA PRO A 10 39.65 -1.75 20.56
C PRO A 10 39.30 -1.13 19.19
N ALA A 11 40.27 -0.85 18.33
CA ALA A 11 40.02 -0.30 17.00
C ALA A 11 39.24 -1.29 16.10
N THR A 12 39.57 -2.59 16.18
CA THR A 12 38.86 -3.61 15.42
C THR A 12 37.42 -3.73 15.85
N VAL A 13 37.13 -3.76 17.16
CA VAL A 13 35.74 -3.87 17.66
C VAL A 13 34.94 -2.58 17.40
N PHE A 14 35.59 -1.43 17.35
CA PHE A 14 34.96 -0.19 16.92
C PHE A 14 34.46 -0.30 15.49
N ILE A 15 35.30 -0.75 14.55
CA ILE A 15 34.91 -0.89 13.14
C ILE A 15 33.86 -1.97 12.95
N THR A 16 33.98 -3.13 13.62
CA THR A 16 32.99 -4.21 13.52
C THR A 16 31.66 -3.82 14.18
N GLY A 17 31.67 -3.08 15.29
CA GLY A 17 30.51 -2.51 15.91
C GLY A 17 29.79 -1.51 15.00
N ALA A 18 30.55 -0.61 14.36
CA ALA A 18 30.02 0.30 13.35
C ALA A 18 29.34 -0.46 12.19
N SER A 19 29.99 -1.52 11.69
CA SER A 19 29.45 -2.34 10.60
C SER A 19 28.14 -3.03 10.96
N VAL A 20 27.99 -3.49 12.21
CA VAL A 20 26.72 -4.11 12.67
C VAL A 20 25.55 -3.13 12.52
N LEU A 21 25.68 -1.90 13.06
CA LEU A 21 24.58 -0.92 13.01
C LEU A 21 24.37 -0.35 11.60
N VAL A 22 25.42 -0.22 10.79
CA VAL A 22 25.28 0.11 9.37
C VAL A 22 24.41 -0.95 8.68
N VAL A 23 24.72 -2.24 8.85
CA VAL A 23 23.95 -3.35 8.26
C VAL A 23 22.50 -3.36 8.78
N GLU A 24 22.27 -3.11 10.06
CA GLU A 24 20.92 -3.08 10.67
C GLU A 24 20.05 -2.00 10.03
N ILE A 25 20.56 -0.77 9.89
CA ILE A 25 19.83 0.33 9.25
C ILE A 25 19.57 0.03 7.77
N LEU A 26 20.57 -0.50 7.07
CA LEU A 26 20.45 -0.84 5.65
C LEU A 26 19.49 -2.00 5.40
N ALA A 27 19.38 -2.95 6.34
CA ALA A 27 18.47 -4.10 6.19
C ALA A 27 17.01 -3.67 6.04
N VAL A 28 16.56 -2.64 6.79
CA VAL A 28 15.23 -2.05 6.61
C VAL A 28 15.08 -1.50 5.20
N ARG A 29 16.09 -0.77 4.71
CA ARG A 29 16.08 -0.13 3.39
C ARG A 29 16.14 -1.16 2.24
N VAL A 30 16.82 -2.29 2.42
CA VAL A 30 16.86 -3.40 1.45
C VAL A 30 15.50 -4.08 1.30
N LEU A 31 14.75 -4.20 2.40
CA LEU A 31 13.43 -4.83 2.40
C LEU A 31 12.31 -3.87 1.98
N SER A 32 12.49 -2.55 2.17
CA SER A 32 11.46 -1.54 1.88
C SER A 32 10.89 -1.60 0.46
N PRO A 33 11.67 -1.82 -0.63
CA PRO A 33 11.13 -1.92 -1.98
C PRO A 33 10.15 -3.09 -2.18
N TYR A 34 10.19 -4.08 -1.29
CA TYR A 34 9.39 -5.30 -1.39
C TYR A 34 8.21 -5.34 -0.43
N TYR A 35 8.33 -4.72 0.75
CA TYR A 35 7.35 -4.80 1.83
C TYR A 35 6.94 -3.43 2.38
N GLY A 36 7.47 -2.36 1.82
CA GLY A 36 7.30 -1.00 2.34
C GLY A 36 8.15 -0.73 3.60
N ASN A 37 8.31 0.54 3.93
CA ASN A 37 8.94 0.99 5.18
C ASN A 37 7.89 0.98 6.30
N THR A 38 7.43 -0.22 6.67
CA THR A 38 6.34 -0.45 7.62
C THR A 38 6.85 -0.90 8.98
N ILE A 39 5.98 -0.82 10.00
CA ILE A 39 6.29 -1.35 11.33
C ILE A 39 6.64 -2.85 11.28
N PHE A 40 6.02 -3.61 10.36
CA PHE A 40 6.33 -5.03 10.17
C PHE A 40 7.76 -5.23 9.68
N THR A 41 8.21 -4.41 8.71
CA THR A 41 9.59 -4.46 8.18
C THR A 41 10.61 -4.09 9.26
N VAL A 42 10.38 -2.97 9.94
CA VAL A 42 11.28 -2.48 11.00
C VAL A 42 11.38 -3.48 12.16
N SER A 43 10.24 -3.94 12.70
CA SER A 43 10.19 -4.90 13.80
C SER A 43 10.82 -6.23 13.43
N SER A 44 10.61 -6.72 12.21
CA SER A 44 11.20 -7.97 11.71
C SER A 44 12.73 -7.89 11.66
N VAL A 45 13.26 -6.83 11.07
CA VAL A 45 14.71 -6.61 10.95
C VAL A 45 15.35 -6.54 12.35
N ILE A 46 14.82 -5.68 13.22
CA ILE A 46 15.33 -5.54 14.60
C ILE A 46 15.31 -6.88 15.33
N SER A 47 14.18 -7.60 15.29
CA SER A 47 14.02 -8.88 15.99
C SER A 47 14.99 -9.95 15.49
N VAL A 48 15.16 -10.07 14.17
CA VAL A 48 16.07 -11.06 13.56
C VAL A 48 17.53 -10.73 13.91
N ILE A 49 17.92 -9.47 13.79
CA ILE A 49 19.31 -9.05 14.08
C ILE A 49 19.62 -9.22 15.56
N LEU A 50 18.74 -8.80 16.47
CA LEU A 50 18.92 -9.00 17.91
C LEU A 50 19.00 -10.48 18.29
N LEU A 51 18.15 -11.32 17.69
CA LEU A 51 18.23 -12.78 17.89
C LEU A 51 19.58 -13.32 17.40
N ALA A 52 20.00 -12.92 16.21
CA ALA A 52 21.26 -13.32 15.61
C ALA A 52 22.47 -12.91 16.48
N LEU A 53 22.49 -11.66 16.94
CA LEU A 53 23.54 -11.15 17.84
C LEU A 53 23.55 -11.92 19.18
N SER A 54 22.39 -12.20 19.77
CA SER A 54 22.27 -12.94 21.03
C SER A 54 22.85 -14.36 20.93
N VAL A 55 22.49 -15.07 19.85
CA VAL A 55 23.06 -16.41 19.58
C VAL A 55 24.55 -16.29 19.26
N GLY A 56 24.94 -15.27 18.48
CA GLY A 56 26.32 -14.97 18.16
C GLY A 56 27.19 -14.72 19.38
N TYR A 57 26.72 -13.95 20.35
CA TYR A 57 27.45 -13.70 21.62
C TYR A 57 27.71 -14.98 22.36
N ARG A 58 26.73 -15.86 22.51
CA ARG A 58 26.92 -17.17 23.15
C ARG A 58 27.90 -18.05 22.40
N ALA A 59 27.75 -18.14 21.08
CA ALA A 59 28.62 -18.95 20.22
C ALA A 59 30.06 -18.41 20.19
N GLY A 60 30.22 -17.09 20.12
CA GLY A 60 31.51 -16.41 20.12
C GLY A 60 32.28 -16.60 21.39
N GLY A 61 31.63 -16.51 22.57
CA GLY A 61 32.24 -16.80 23.86
C GLY A 61 32.71 -18.24 23.96
N ALA A 62 31.86 -19.20 23.59
CA ALA A 62 32.21 -20.62 23.61
C ALA A 62 33.35 -20.96 22.63
N LEU A 63 33.40 -20.32 21.47
CA LEU A 63 34.48 -20.51 20.51
C LEU A 63 35.79 -19.89 21.00
N ALA A 64 35.72 -18.71 21.60
CA ALA A 64 36.87 -18.01 22.16
C ALA A 64 37.53 -18.78 23.32
N ASP A 65 36.73 -19.45 24.18
CA ASP A 65 37.23 -20.28 25.22
C ASP A 65 38.00 -21.52 24.70
N ARG A 66 37.49 -22.12 23.61
CA ARG A 66 38.12 -23.32 23.03
C ARG A 66 39.34 -22.99 22.17
N ARG A 67 39.35 -21.84 21.50
CA ARG A 67 40.38 -21.45 20.51
C ARG A 67 40.69 -19.96 20.57
N PRO A 68 41.31 -19.43 21.62
CA PRO A 68 41.63 -18.01 21.75
C PRO A 68 42.82 -17.63 20.88
N SER A 69 42.53 -17.37 19.57
CA SER A 69 43.54 -17.12 18.55
C SER A 69 43.14 -15.90 17.67
N LEU A 70 44.12 -15.02 17.42
CA LEU A 70 43.95 -13.91 16.50
C LEU A 70 43.61 -14.39 15.09
N GLU A 71 44.12 -15.53 14.66
CA GLU A 71 43.82 -16.08 13.36
C GLU A 71 42.33 -16.43 13.21
N TRP A 72 41.71 -16.99 14.24
CA TRP A 72 40.28 -17.25 14.27
C TRP A 72 39.48 -15.94 14.29
N PHE A 73 39.89 -14.98 15.10
CA PHE A 73 39.23 -13.69 15.25
C PHE A 73 39.17 -12.94 13.89
N PHE A 74 40.32 -12.76 13.26
CA PHE A 74 40.37 -12.09 11.94
C PHE A 74 39.77 -12.95 10.82
N GLY A 75 39.82 -14.27 10.94
CA GLY A 75 39.10 -15.19 10.05
C GLY A 75 37.57 -15.01 10.08
N ILE A 76 37.00 -14.82 11.27
CA ILE A 76 35.57 -14.53 11.44
C ILE A 76 35.21 -13.19 10.78
N ILE A 77 36.04 -12.15 10.99
CA ILE A 77 35.83 -10.83 10.37
C ILE A 77 35.85 -10.93 8.84
N LEU A 78 36.81 -11.66 8.28
CA LEU A 78 36.93 -11.90 6.84
C LEU A 78 35.67 -12.61 6.30
N VAL A 79 35.21 -13.67 6.99
CA VAL A 79 34.00 -14.39 6.62
C VAL A 79 32.75 -13.49 6.70
N SER A 80 32.67 -12.60 7.71
CA SER A 80 31.57 -11.63 7.79
C SER A 80 31.52 -10.72 6.58
N GLY A 81 32.65 -10.23 6.09
CA GLY A 81 32.72 -9.43 4.87
C GLY A 81 32.24 -10.20 3.62
N LEU A 82 32.71 -11.47 3.46
CA LEU A 82 32.25 -12.33 2.36
C LEU A 82 30.75 -12.64 2.42
N LEU A 83 30.21 -12.88 3.62
CA LEU A 83 28.78 -13.15 3.81
C LEU A 83 27.93 -11.93 3.43
N LEU A 84 28.35 -10.70 3.78
CA LEU A 84 27.61 -9.51 3.39
C LEU A 84 27.53 -9.36 1.86
N LEU A 85 28.64 -9.61 1.16
CA LEU A 85 28.67 -9.58 -0.31
C LEU A 85 27.79 -10.68 -0.91
N LEU A 86 27.84 -11.89 -0.35
CA LEU A 86 27.02 -13.03 -0.78
C LEU A 86 25.53 -12.74 -0.61
N PHE A 87 25.11 -12.30 0.59
CA PHE A 87 23.69 -12.08 0.89
C PHE A 87 23.12 -10.85 0.18
N HIS A 88 23.95 -9.83 -0.10
CA HIS A 88 23.58 -8.74 -1.00
C HIS A 88 23.21 -9.28 -2.39
N THR A 89 24.10 -10.09 -2.98
CA THR A 89 23.85 -10.71 -4.28
C THR A 89 22.63 -11.62 -4.28
N LEU A 90 22.48 -12.45 -3.22
CA LEU A 90 21.32 -13.34 -3.08
C LEU A 90 20.02 -12.55 -2.96
N GLY A 91 20.03 -11.39 -2.31
CA GLY A 91 18.85 -10.54 -2.12
C GLY A 91 18.16 -10.19 -3.44
N ALA A 92 18.94 -9.88 -4.49
CA ALA A 92 18.41 -9.56 -5.81
C ALA A 92 17.58 -10.70 -6.45
N PHE A 93 17.90 -11.95 -6.13
CA PHE A 93 17.20 -13.13 -6.66
C PHE A 93 16.13 -13.69 -5.73
N VAL A 94 16.30 -13.54 -4.41
CA VAL A 94 15.43 -14.15 -3.39
C VAL A 94 14.24 -13.25 -3.04
N LEU A 95 14.45 -11.93 -2.97
CA LEU A 95 13.38 -11.01 -2.53
C LEU A 95 12.20 -10.92 -3.50
N PRO A 96 12.38 -10.85 -4.85
CA PRO A 96 11.24 -10.76 -5.75
C PRO A 96 10.23 -11.92 -5.60
N PRO A 97 10.63 -13.21 -5.66
CA PRO A 97 9.67 -14.30 -5.49
C PRO A 97 9.10 -14.40 -4.06
N LEU A 98 9.86 -14.06 -3.02
CA LEU A 98 9.34 -14.06 -1.64
C LEU A 98 8.28 -12.99 -1.46
N SER A 99 8.47 -11.80 -2.02
CA SER A 99 7.51 -10.71 -1.90
C SER A 99 6.19 -10.96 -2.60
N SER A 100 6.18 -11.80 -3.64
CA SER A 100 4.95 -12.22 -4.32
C SER A 100 4.24 -13.39 -3.61
N ALA A 101 4.99 -14.22 -2.89
CA ALA A 101 4.46 -15.42 -2.24
C ALA A 101 4.02 -15.20 -0.78
N LEU A 102 4.57 -14.21 -0.10
CA LEU A 102 4.36 -13.97 1.32
C LEU A 102 3.60 -12.66 1.59
N SER A 103 2.79 -12.67 2.65
CA SER A 103 2.07 -11.47 3.08
C SER A 103 2.99 -10.39 3.64
N LEU A 104 2.53 -9.13 3.64
CA LEU A 104 3.25 -7.99 4.22
C LEU A 104 3.59 -8.15 5.71
N ALA A 105 2.84 -8.97 6.45
CA ALA A 105 3.10 -9.21 7.87
C ALA A 105 4.21 -10.24 8.10
N VAL A 106 4.25 -11.31 7.30
CA VAL A 106 5.18 -12.45 7.48
C VAL A 106 6.41 -12.34 6.58
N GLY A 107 6.24 -11.79 5.38
CA GLY A 107 7.29 -11.67 4.36
C GLY A 107 8.55 -10.98 4.88
N PRO A 108 8.47 -9.82 5.56
CA PRO A 108 9.65 -9.15 6.11
C PRO A 108 10.43 -10.01 7.09
N LEU A 109 9.74 -10.77 7.97
CA LEU A 109 10.38 -11.62 8.97
C LEU A 109 11.16 -12.76 8.31
N VAL A 110 10.55 -13.46 7.34
CA VAL A 110 11.19 -14.55 6.61
C VAL A 110 12.37 -14.04 5.79
N SER A 111 12.18 -12.93 5.08
CA SER A 111 13.23 -12.30 4.25
C SER A 111 14.40 -11.79 5.08
N ALA A 112 14.12 -11.12 6.20
CA ALA A 112 15.16 -10.69 7.14
C ALA A 112 15.95 -11.88 7.70
N ALA A 113 15.26 -12.96 8.09
CA ALA A 113 15.89 -14.16 8.60
C ALA A 113 16.80 -14.83 7.54
N LEU A 114 16.32 -14.95 6.31
CA LEU A 114 17.12 -15.55 5.23
C LEU A 114 18.37 -14.73 4.87
N LEU A 115 18.28 -13.42 4.87
CA LEU A 115 19.36 -12.55 4.39
C LEU A 115 20.31 -12.10 5.49
N PHE A 116 19.80 -11.81 6.70
CA PHE A 116 20.58 -11.12 7.74
C PHE A 116 20.89 -11.97 8.97
N LEU A 117 20.18 -13.09 9.20
CA LEU A 117 20.42 -13.91 10.41
C LEU A 117 21.86 -14.41 10.48
N VAL A 118 22.38 -15.01 9.39
CA VAL A 118 23.72 -15.59 9.38
C VAL A 118 24.82 -14.52 9.44
N PRO A 119 24.81 -13.47 8.62
CA PRO A 119 25.79 -12.38 8.73
C PRO A 119 25.83 -11.73 10.11
N ALA A 120 24.66 -11.39 10.67
CA ALA A 120 24.55 -10.75 11.98
C ALA A 120 25.02 -11.68 13.11
N LEU A 121 24.71 -13.00 13.03
CA LEU A 121 25.18 -13.99 13.98
C LEU A 121 26.72 -14.06 14.00
N VAL A 122 27.33 -14.12 12.83
CA VAL A 122 28.82 -14.19 12.72
C VAL A 122 29.45 -12.91 13.25
N LEU A 123 28.90 -11.73 12.91
CA LEU A 123 29.36 -10.46 13.50
C LEU A 123 29.20 -10.42 15.02
N GLY A 124 28.08 -10.96 15.55
CA GLY A 124 27.83 -11.03 16.98
C GLY A 124 28.87 -11.84 17.75
N THR A 125 29.55 -12.81 17.12
CA THR A 125 30.60 -13.59 17.79
C THR A 125 31.81 -12.75 18.16
N LEU A 126 32.05 -11.61 17.54
CA LEU A 126 33.30 -10.85 17.62
C LEU A 126 33.53 -10.17 18.98
N SER A 127 32.50 -9.56 19.57
CA SER A 127 32.62 -8.82 20.83
C SER A 127 33.05 -9.72 21.99
N PRO A 128 32.40 -10.86 22.33
CA PRO A 128 32.84 -11.75 23.37
C PRO A 128 34.17 -12.42 23.03
N TYR A 129 34.44 -12.68 21.75
CA TYR A 129 35.71 -13.21 21.32
C TYR A 129 36.87 -12.21 21.63
N ALA A 130 36.66 -10.92 21.32
CA ALA A 130 37.61 -9.85 21.60
C ALA A 130 37.87 -9.69 23.11
N VAL A 131 36.83 -9.79 23.95
CA VAL A 131 36.97 -9.79 25.42
C VAL A 131 37.92 -10.88 25.86
N LYS A 132 37.73 -12.12 25.38
CA LYS A 132 38.61 -13.24 25.72
C LYS A 132 40.04 -13.03 25.25
N LEU A 133 40.22 -12.58 24.00
CA LEU A 133 41.56 -12.28 23.47
C LEU A 133 42.24 -11.19 24.29
N GLN A 134 41.56 -10.09 24.58
CA GLN A 134 42.14 -9.00 25.38
C GLN A 134 42.57 -9.49 26.76
N SER A 135 41.76 -10.33 27.45
CA SER A 135 42.12 -10.89 28.74
C SER A 135 43.34 -11.81 28.70
N VAL A 136 43.54 -12.52 27.57
CA VAL A 136 44.75 -13.38 27.38
C VAL A 136 45.99 -12.53 27.11
N TYR A 137 45.86 -11.40 26.41
CA TYR A 137 47.00 -10.55 26.04
C TYR A 137 47.31 -9.46 27.07
N THR A 138 46.42 -9.18 28.03
CA THR A 138 46.67 -8.27 29.18
C THR A 138 46.47 -9.00 30.51
N PRO A 139 47.33 -9.98 30.82
CA PRO A 139 47.26 -10.71 32.08
C PRO A 139 47.53 -9.74 33.23
N GLY A 140 46.62 -9.64 34.17
CA GLY A 140 46.68 -8.70 35.30
C GLY A 140 45.62 -7.59 35.27
N GLU A 141 44.93 -7.37 34.16
CA GLU A 141 43.74 -6.55 34.13
C GLU A 141 42.52 -7.38 34.57
N GLY A 142 41.68 -6.80 35.43
CA GLY A 142 40.42 -7.46 35.86
C GLY A 142 39.47 -7.65 34.68
N VAL A 143 38.77 -8.79 34.67
CA VAL A 143 37.82 -9.13 33.60
C VAL A 143 36.77 -8.02 33.33
N GLY A 144 36.31 -7.37 34.38
CA GLY A 144 35.36 -6.24 34.27
C GLY A 144 35.92 -5.06 33.49
N ARG A 145 37.19 -4.69 33.70
CA ARG A 145 37.87 -3.61 32.97
C ARG A 145 38.06 -3.98 31.50
N VAL A 146 38.50 -5.19 31.22
CA VAL A 146 38.68 -5.72 29.87
C VAL A 146 37.35 -5.71 29.11
N ALA A 147 36.30 -6.29 29.68
CA ALA A 147 34.97 -6.33 29.10
C ALA A 147 34.43 -4.92 28.88
N GLY A 148 34.53 -4.03 29.89
CA GLY A 148 34.08 -2.65 29.77
C GLY A 148 34.80 -1.90 28.69
N THR A 149 36.12 -2.09 28.50
CA THR A 149 36.86 -1.43 27.39
C THR A 149 36.41 -1.94 26.02
N ILE A 150 36.23 -3.22 25.81
CA ILE A 150 35.77 -3.78 24.53
C ILE A 150 34.35 -3.36 24.24
N PHE A 151 33.44 -3.44 25.20
CA PHE A 151 32.05 -2.96 25.00
C PHE A 151 31.97 -1.46 24.75
N PHE A 152 32.77 -0.65 25.46
CA PHE A 152 32.84 0.81 25.18
C PHE A 152 33.16 1.09 23.72
N TRP A 153 34.26 0.51 23.21
CA TRP A 153 34.69 0.75 21.83
C TRP A 153 33.72 0.15 20.80
N SER A 154 33.15 -1.03 21.08
CA SER A 154 32.13 -1.64 20.22
C SER A 154 30.88 -0.78 20.13
N THR A 155 30.36 -0.31 21.28
CA THR A 155 29.17 0.54 21.33
C THR A 155 29.41 1.92 20.72
N LEU A 156 30.59 2.52 20.99
CA LEU A 156 30.95 3.80 20.36
C LEU A 156 31.04 3.65 18.83
N GLY A 157 31.60 2.54 18.35
CA GLY A 157 31.58 2.17 16.94
C GLY A 157 30.16 2.06 16.39
N SER A 158 29.29 1.36 17.09
CA SER A 158 27.88 1.19 16.72
C SER A 158 27.14 2.53 16.58
N ILE A 159 27.30 3.43 17.57
CA ILE A 159 26.72 4.78 17.52
C ILE A 159 27.26 5.55 16.31
N THR A 160 28.59 5.53 16.12
CA THR A 160 29.24 6.21 14.98
C THR A 160 28.73 5.66 13.65
N GLY A 161 28.64 4.33 13.52
CA GLY A 161 28.13 3.65 12.32
C GLY A 161 26.68 4.01 12.02
N SER A 162 25.84 4.05 13.05
CA SER A 162 24.43 4.43 12.93
C SER A 162 24.28 5.88 12.43
N LEU A 163 24.97 6.84 13.07
CA LEU A 163 24.93 8.24 12.66
C LEU A 163 25.52 8.43 11.26
N LEU A 164 26.64 7.76 10.97
CA LEU A 164 27.28 7.83 9.66
C LEU A 164 26.35 7.28 8.57
N ALA A 165 25.70 6.13 8.81
CA ALA A 165 24.77 5.52 7.86
C ALA A 165 23.60 6.46 7.55
N GLY A 166 22.91 6.96 8.57
CA GLY A 166 21.68 7.76 8.39
C GLY A 166 21.96 9.17 7.82
N PHE A 167 22.98 9.86 8.34
CA PHE A 167 23.20 11.27 8.01
C PHE A 167 24.14 11.52 6.84
N VAL A 168 25.03 10.57 6.52
CA VAL A 168 26.07 10.76 5.51
C VAL A 168 26.00 9.74 4.40
N LEU A 169 26.05 8.44 4.73
CA LEU A 169 26.23 7.42 3.70
C LEU A 169 24.99 7.24 2.83
N ILE A 170 23.81 7.09 3.41
CA ILE A 170 22.56 6.90 2.65
C ILE A 170 22.30 8.07 1.70
N PRO A 171 22.37 9.34 2.12
CA PRO A 171 22.15 10.47 1.21
C PRO A 171 23.18 10.59 0.09
N THR A 172 24.41 10.04 0.27
CA THR A 172 25.52 10.26 -0.68
C THR A 172 25.83 9.08 -1.58
N LEU A 173 25.76 7.85 -1.07
CA LEU A 173 26.30 6.67 -1.78
C LEU A 173 25.22 5.72 -2.31
N GLY A 174 24.05 5.65 -1.68
CA GLY A 174 23.02 4.64 -1.96
C GLY A 174 23.27 3.31 -1.23
N ILE A 175 22.20 2.52 -1.10
CA ILE A 175 22.15 1.33 -0.22
C ILE A 175 23.11 0.24 -0.68
N ASP A 176 23.09 -0.10 -1.95
CA ASP A 176 23.91 -1.18 -2.52
C ASP A 176 25.40 -0.90 -2.35
N ARG A 177 25.84 0.34 -2.63
CA ARG A 177 27.24 0.74 -2.49
C ARG A 177 27.71 0.71 -1.04
N ILE A 178 26.86 1.08 -0.09
CA ILE A 178 27.21 1.06 1.33
C ILE A 178 27.36 -0.38 1.82
N LEU A 179 26.47 -1.30 1.41
CA LEU A 179 26.59 -2.72 1.76
C LEU A 179 27.87 -3.34 1.20
N ILE A 180 28.16 -3.07 -0.07
CA ILE A 180 29.40 -3.53 -0.73
C ILE A 180 30.62 -2.93 -0.02
N ALA A 181 30.64 -1.62 0.25
CA ALA A 181 31.73 -0.95 0.95
C ALA A 181 31.94 -1.54 2.37
N THR A 182 30.87 -1.80 3.10
CA THR A 182 30.94 -2.43 4.45
C THR A 182 31.51 -3.84 4.35
N GLY A 183 31.08 -4.63 3.38
CA GLY A 183 31.64 -5.95 3.10
C GLY A 183 33.15 -5.90 2.77
N ILE A 184 33.55 -4.94 1.94
CA ILE A 184 34.96 -4.70 1.60
C ILE A 184 35.78 -4.29 2.84
N VAL A 185 35.28 -3.36 3.64
CA VAL A 185 35.96 -2.92 4.88
C VAL A 185 36.20 -4.10 5.82
N LEU A 186 35.18 -4.92 6.06
CA LEU A 186 35.31 -6.12 6.91
C LEU A 186 36.25 -7.15 6.29
N PHE A 187 36.16 -7.37 4.98
CA PHE A 187 37.09 -8.27 4.27
C PHE A 187 38.54 -7.84 4.47
N VAL A 188 38.87 -6.57 4.19
CA VAL A 188 40.20 -6.00 4.34
C VAL A 188 40.68 -6.06 5.80
N LEU A 189 39.81 -5.70 6.75
CA LEU A 189 40.07 -5.74 8.18
C LEU A 189 40.45 -7.15 8.67
N GLY A 190 39.82 -8.19 8.10
CA GLY A 190 40.13 -9.59 8.42
C GLY A 190 41.35 -10.10 7.62
N PHE A 191 41.45 -9.75 6.34
CA PHE A 191 42.45 -10.28 5.41
C PHE A 191 43.88 -9.80 5.72
N VAL A 192 44.08 -8.49 5.91
CA VAL A 192 45.43 -7.93 6.12
C VAL A 192 46.17 -8.52 7.31
N PRO A 193 45.54 -8.63 8.52
CA PRO A 193 46.20 -9.29 9.65
C PRO A 193 46.47 -10.79 9.41
N LEU A 194 45.57 -11.49 8.70
CA LEU A 194 45.77 -12.91 8.39
C LEU A 194 46.95 -13.15 7.46
N VAL A 195 47.20 -12.25 6.49
CA VAL A 195 48.43 -12.32 5.64
C VAL A 195 49.67 -12.19 6.49
N VAL A 196 49.68 -11.26 7.44
CA VAL A 196 50.83 -11.04 8.34
C VAL A 196 51.05 -12.23 9.28
N LEU A 197 49.98 -12.88 9.74
CA LEU A 197 50.03 -14.00 10.71
C LEU A 197 50.39 -15.34 10.04
N ARG A 198 49.86 -15.63 8.86
CA ARG A 198 49.92 -16.96 8.22
C ARG A 198 50.87 -17.05 7.04
N GLY A 199 51.32 -15.92 6.46
CA GLY A 199 52.10 -15.90 5.23
C GLY A 199 51.35 -16.40 4.00
N LYS A 200 52.04 -16.74 2.93
CA LYS A 200 51.50 -17.18 1.64
C LYS A 200 50.93 -18.61 1.72
N ARG A 201 49.67 -18.78 2.15
CA ARG A 201 49.02 -20.09 2.16
C ARG A 201 47.87 -20.11 1.14
N ALA A 202 47.61 -21.29 0.52
CA ALA A 202 46.61 -21.51 -0.53
C ALA A 202 45.17 -21.03 -0.13
N ARG A 203 44.76 -21.18 1.13
CA ARG A 203 43.45 -20.73 1.65
C ARG A 203 43.28 -19.21 1.57
N LEU A 204 44.36 -18.44 1.58
CA LEU A 204 44.31 -16.99 1.45
C LEU A 204 44.01 -16.58 0.01
N TYR A 205 44.56 -17.30 -0.97
CA TYR A 205 44.27 -17.07 -2.39
C TYR A 205 42.83 -17.42 -2.73
N SER A 206 42.24 -18.49 -2.13
CA SER A 206 40.85 -18.83 -2.35
C SER A 206 39.89 -17.77 -1.79
N SER A 207 40.22 -17.14 -0.65
CA SER A 207 39.39 -16.04 -0.12
C SER A 207 39.44 -14.77 -0.98
N VAL A 208 40.60 -14.46 -1.57
CA VAL A 208 40.74 -13.35 -2.54
C VAL A 208 39.92 -13.65 -3.79
N ALA A 209 40.01 -14.87 -4.33
CA ALA A 209 39.23 -15.27 -5.50
C ALA A 209 37.72 -15.18 -5.20
N ALA A 210 37.27 -15.70 -4.06
CA ALA A 210 35.87 -15.59 -3.63
C ALA A 210 35.43 -14.13 -3.48
N PHE A 211 36.26 -13.28 -2.88
CA PHE A 211 36.00 -11.84 -2.77
C PHE A 211 35.81 -11.17 -4.13
N ILE A 212 36.74 -11.41 -5.08
CA ILE A 212 36.64 -10.85 -6.43
C ILE A 212 35.37 -11.30 -7.12
N VAL A 213 35.04 -12.60 -7.06
CA VAL A 213 33.84 -13.15 -7.70
C VAL A 213 32.58 -12.57 -7.08
N LEU A 214 32.47 -12.53 -5.74
CA LEU A 214 31.29 -12.00 -5.05
C LEU A 214 31.14 -10.48 -5.26
N SER A 215 32.24 -9.72 -5.26
CA SER A 215 32.19 -8.27 -5.54
C SER A 215 31.77 -8.00 -6.99
N ALA A 216 32.27 -8.78 -7.94
CA ALA A 216 31.84 -8.70 -9.34
C ALA A 216 30.35 -9.08 -9.48
N ALA A 217 29.94 -10.19 -8.88
CA ALA A 217 28.54 -10.63 -8.90
C ALA A 217 27.59 -9.60 -8.27
N ALA A 218 27.98 -8.99 -7.14
CA ALA A 218 27.23 -7.93 -6.48
C ALA A 218 27.09 -6.67 -7.36
N TRP A 219 28.10 -6.34 -8.11
CA TRP A 219 28.08 -5.20 -9.04
C TRP A 219 27.17 -5.41 -10.24
N TRP A 220 27.00 -6.67 -10.71
CA TRP A 220 26.19 -7.05 -11.87
C TRP A 220 24.79 -7.55 -11.51
N ALA A 221 24.46 -7.70 -10.21
CA ALA A 221 23.17 -8.17 -9.73
C ALA A 221 22.13 -7.05 -9.80
N GLU A 222 21.63 -6.74 -11.00
CA GLU A 222 20.49 -5.85 -11.18
C GLU A 222 19.21 -6.70 -11.40
N PRO A 223 18.09 -6.35 -10.73
CA PRO A 223 16.81 -7.01 -11.03
C PRO A 223 16.40 -6.68 -12.47
N PRO A 224 15.70 -7.62 -13.16
CA PRO A 224 15.20 -7.40 -14.52
C PRO A 224 14.31 -6.16 -14.57
N ALA A 225 14.63 -5.20 -15.45
CA ALA A 225 13.86 -3.99 -15.65
C ALA A 225 12.60 -4.28 -16.48
N MET A 226 11.48 -3.64 -16.13
CA MET A 226 10.21 -3.74 -16.87
C MET A 226 10.22 -2.98 -18.20
N GLY A 227 11.34 -2.35 -18.58
CA GLY A 227 11.52 -1.55 -19.80
C GLY A 227 12.91 -0.98 -19.89
N ARG A 228 13.13 -0.01 -20.80
CA ARG A 228 14.41 0.67 -20.95
C ARG A 228 14.65 1.64 -19.79
N VAL A 229 15.48 1.28 -18.82
CA VAL A 229 15.88 2.18 -17.73
C VAL A 229 16.70 3.35 -18.28
N VAL A 230 16.27 4.58 -18.03
CA VAL A 230 16.94 5.82 -18.41
C VAL A 230 17.59 6.54 -17.23
N TYR A 231 17.17 6.21 -16.00
CA TYR A 231 17.74 6.71 -14.76
C TYR A 231 17.46 5.73 -13.62
N GLY A 232 18.45 5.50 -12.77
CA GLY A 232 18.32 4.69 -11.56
C GLY A 232 19.25 5.21 -10.46
N ARG A 233 18.69 5.49 -9.28
CA ARG A 233 19.43 5.92 -8.09
C ARG A 233 18.63 5.66 -6.83
N ASP A 234 19.32 5.37 -5.73
CA ASP A 234 18.73 5.45 -4.40
C ASP A 234 18.53 6.92 -4.01
N GLY A 235 17.30 7.32 -3.77
CA GLY A 235 16.94 8.60 -3.18
C GLY A 235 17.10 8.59 -1.65
N VAL A 236 16.81 9.72 -1.03
CA VAL A 236 16.87 9.83 0.44
C VAL A 236 15.83 8.90 1.09
N TYR A 237 14.65 8.78 0.50
CA TYR A 237 13.53 8.01 1.06
C TYR A 237 13.30 6.67 0.37
N GLN A 238 13.49 6.59 -0.96
CA GLN A 238 13.12 5.45 -1.80
C GLN A 238 14.12 5.26 -2.95
N LYS A 239 14.14 4.07 -3.55
CA LYS A 239 14.86 3.85 -4.82
C LYS A 239 14.05 4.48 -5.94
N ILE A 240 14.71 5.35 -6.71
CA ILE A 240 14.12 6.07 -7.85
C ILE A 240 14.60 5.41 -9.12
N THR A 241 13.65 4.93 -9.93
CA THR A 241 13.94 4.39 -11.27
C THR A 241 13.03 5.10 -12.28
N ILE A 242 13.63 5.60 -13.36
CA ILE A 242 12.86 6.14 -14.49
C ILE A 242 13.13 5.20 -15.67
N TYR A 243 12.04 4.72 -16.27
CA TYR A 243 12.14 3.81 -17.41
C TYR A 243 11.14 4.19 -18.50
N GLU A 244 11.39 3.70 -19.71
CA GLU A 244 10.52 3.86 -20.87
C GLU A 244 9.88 2.53 -21.24
N GLY A 245 8.61 2.55 -21.58
CA GLY A 245 7.80 1.42 -21.96
C GLY A 245 6.54 1.88 -22.69
N GLU A 246 5.51 1.04 -22.67
CA GLU A 246 4.22 1.35 -23.27
C GLU A 246 3.11 1.36 -22.23
N TYR A 247 2.18 2.30 -22.36
CA TYR A 247 0.92 2.35 -21.60
C TYR A 247 -0.25 2.47 -22.56
N LEU A 248 -1.15 1.48 -22.56
CA LEU A 248 -2.28 1.38 -23.46
C LEU A 248 -1.86 1.52 -24.95
N GLY A 249 -0.73 0.91 -25.34
CA GLY A 249 -0.19 0.93 -26.69
C GLY A 249 0.50 2.24 -27.09
N ARG A 250 0.73 3.17 -26.16
CA ARG A 250 1.43 4.44 -26.39
C ARG A 250 2.78 4.47 -25.70
N PRO A 251 3.83 4.98 -26.35
CA PRO A 251 5.15 5.12 -25.72
C PRO A 251 5.09 6.08 -24.55
N SER A 252 5.57 5.63 -23.40
CA SER A 252 5.43 6.33 -22.13
C SER A 252 6.70 6.25 -21.30
N ARG A 253 6.92 7.25 -20.45
CA ARG A 253 7.99 7.27 -19.47
C ARG A 253 7.39 7.23 -18.07
N PHE A 254 7.95 6.38 -17.22
CA PHE A 254 7.43 6.06 -15.89
C PHE A 254 8.41 6.45 -14.81
N LEU A 255 7.89 6.97 -13.71
CA LEU A 255 8.59 7.12 -12.44
C LEU A 255 8.21 5.95 -11.53
N LEU A 256 9.16 5.11 -11.22
CA LEU A 256 9.02 3.99 -10.30
C LEU A 256 9.74 4.34 -9.00
N LEU A 257 9.01 4.31 -7.89
CA LEU A 257 9.52 4.51 -6.54
C LEU A 257 9.48 3.16 -5.80
N ASP A 258 10.65 2.66 -5.46
CA ASP A 258 10.83 1.28 -5.03
C ASP A 258 10.27 0.30 -6.09
N ARG A 259 9.04 -0.17 -5.93
CA ARG A 259 8.32 -1.05 -6.87
C ARG A 259 6.92 -0.53 -7.21
N SER A 260 6.63 0.72 -6.89
CA SER A 260 5.35 1.37 -7.16
C SER A 260 5.49 2.42 -8.24
N GLU A 261 4.70 2.33 -9.29
CA GLU A 261 4.59 3.40 -10.28
C GLU A 261 3.90 4.61 -9.65
N SER A 262 4.60 5.73 -9.61
CA SER A 262 4.18 6.94 -8.89
C SER A 262 4.01 8.15 -9.81
N GLY A 263 4.25 7.99 -11.10
CA GLY A 263 4.04 9.03 -12.08
C GLY A 263 4.41 8.56 -13.49
N ALA A 264 3.79 9.18 -14.50
CA ALA A 264 4.10 8.85 -15.88
C ALA A 264 3.82 10.04 -16.82
N MET A 265 4.36 9.94 -18.04
CA MET A 265 4.17 10.92 -19.13
C MET A 265 4.17 10.19 -20.45
N PHE A 266 3.24 10.55 -21.37
CA PHE A 266 3.31 10.12 -22.75
C PHE A 266 4.49 10.77 -23.48
N LEU A 267 5.23 9.99 -24.25
CA LEU A 267 6.38 10.49 -24.99
C LEU A 267 5.99 11.10 -26.34
N ASP A 268 4.85 10.69 -26.87
CA ASP A 268 4.27 11.11 -28.13
C ASP A 268 3.35 12.34 -28.01
N SER A 269 3.23 12.95 -26.83
CA SER A 269 2.44 14.16 -26.61
C SER A 269 3.25 15.21 -25.85
N ASP A 270 3.10 16.47 -26.28
CA ASP A 270 3.68 17.64 -25.61
C ASP A 270 2.65 18.39 -24.76
N ASP A 271 1.38 17.94 -24.73
CA ASP A 271 0.35 18.55 -23.91
C ASP A 271 0.58 18.23 -22.42
N PRO A 272 0.88 19.22 -21.56
CA PRO A 272 1.11 19.00 -20.14
C PRO A 272 -0.14 18.58 -19.37
N SER A 273 -1.35 18.77 -19.94
CA SER A 273 -2.63 18.37 -19.35
C SER A 273 -3.02 16.94 -19.72
N GLU A 274 -2.34 16.29 -20.67
CA GLU A 274 -2.57 14.90 -21.04
C GLU A 274 -1.90 13.95 -20.04
N LEU A 275 -2.65 13.58 -19.00
CA LEU A 275 -2.16 12.74 -17.92
C LEU A 275 -2.35 11.25 -18.23
N VAL A 276 -1.35 10.42 -17.85
CA VAL A 276 -1.33 8.98 -18.13
C VAL A 276 -2.31 8.23 -17.23
N TYR A 277 -2.19 8.39 -15.93
CA TYR A 277 -3.00 7.65 -14.97
C TYR A 277 -4.35 8.31 -14.70
N ASP A 278 -5.41 7.52 -14.70
CA ASP A 278 -6.77 8.03 -14.55
C ASP A 278 -7.00 8.76 -13.23
N TYR A 279 -6.40 8.29 -12.11
CA TYR A 279 -6.55 8.96 -10.82
C TYR A 279 -6.01 10.39 -10.83
N THR A 280 -4.93 10.63 -11.58
CA THR A 280 -4.34 11.97 -11.65
C THR A 280 -5.27 12.98 -12.33
N LYS A 281 -6.14 12.53 -13.24
CA LYS A 281 -7.11 13.39 -13.95
C LYS A 281 -8.14 14.01 -13.02
N TYR A 282 -8.37 13.42 -11.82
CA TYR A 282 -9.32 13.94 -10.84
C TYR A 282 -8.90 15.27 -10.21
N TYR A 283 -7.67 15.76 -10.44
CA TYR A 283 -7.32 17.13 -10.05
C TYR A 283 -8.29 18.14 -10.69
N SER A 284 -8.80 17.86 -11.89
CA SER A 284 -9.70 18.71 -12.66
C SER A 284 -11.06 18.94 -12.00
N LEU A 285 -11.39 18.21 -10.94
CA LEU A 285 -12.62 18.41 -10.16
C LEU A 285 -12.71 19.82 -9.54
N TYR A 286 -11.59 20.55 -9.40
CA TYR A 286 -11.65 21.95 -9.01
C TYR A 286 -12.63 22.74 -9.88
N LYS A 287 -12.79 22.39 -11.17
CA LYS A 287 -13.66 23.08 -12.14
C LYS A 287 -15.14 23.14 -11.72
N ILE A 288 -15.58 22.19 -10.89
CA ILE A 288 -16.96 22.16 -10.37
C ILE A 288 -17.07 22.55 -8.89
N PHE A 289 -16.01 22.35 -8.09
CA PHE A 289 -16.06 22.65 -6.67
C PHE A 289 -15.51 24.03 -6.32
N THR A 290 -14.50 24.53 -7.05
CA THR A 290 -13.89 25.86 -6.86
C THR A 290 -13.36 26.39 -8.21
N PRO A 291 -14.21 26.91 -9.10
CA PRO A 291 -13.82 27.23 -10.47
C PRO A 291 -12.83 28.39 -10.61
N ARG A 292 -12.60 29.15 -9.55
CA ARG A 292 -11.62 30.24 -9.50
C ARG A 292 -10.47 29.87 -8.58
N VAL A 293 -9.38 29.40 -9.16
CA VAL A 293 -8.16 29.03 -8.43
C VAL A 293 -7.09 30.08 -8.70
N GLN A 294 -6.68 30.79 -7.66
CA GLN A 294 -5.52 31.71 -7.66
C GLN A 294 -4.30 31.08 -7.01
N ASN A 295 -4.51 30.30 -5.95
CA ASN A 295 -3.46 29.61 -5.23
C ASN A 295 -3.79 28.13 -5.12
N ALA A 296 -2.94 27.29 -5.71
CA ALA A 296 -3.04 25.84 -5.62
C ALA A 296 -1.85 25.29 -4.83
N LEU A 297 -2.07 24.25 -4.04
CA LEU A 297 -1.05 23.48 -3.36
C LEU A 297 -1.14 22.01 -3.79
N VAL A 298 -0.01 21.43 -4.16
CA VAL A 298 0.12 20.00 -4.40
C VAL A 298 1.04 19.41 -3.32
N LEU A 299 0.50 18.47 -2.56
CA LEU A 299 1.24 17.68 -1.58
C LEU A 299 1.71 16.40 -2.27
N GLY A 300 3.03 16.27 -2.46
CA GLY A 300 3.65 15.24 -3.28
C GLY A 300 3.84 15.69 -4.74
N GLY A 301 5.08 15.83 -5.17
CA GLY A 301 5.42 16.26 -6.53
C GLY A 301 5.49 15.12 -7.54
N GLY A 302 6.14 14.03 -7.15
CA GLY A 302 6.39 12.88 -8.00
C GLY A 302 7.00 13.26 -9.35
N ALA A 303 6.36 12.88 -10.45
CA ALA A 303 6.74 13.27 -11.82
C ALA A 303 6.31 14.71 -12.19
N TYR A 304 5.75 15.48 -11.28
CA TYR A 304 5.18 16.83 -11.50
C TYR A 304 4.07 16.87 -12.57
N SER A 305 3.36 15.78 -12.76
CA SER A 305 2.28 15.70 -13.73
C SER A 305 1.14 16.67 -13.42
N ILE A 306 0.64 16.68 -12.18
CA ILE A 306 -0.44 17.57 -11.74
C ILE A 306 0.01 19.03 -11.68
N PRO A 307 1.17 19.39 -11.10
CA PRO A 307 1.66 20.78 -11.14
C PRO A 307 1.77 21.34 -12.56
N LYS A 308 2.27 20.55 -13.53
CA LYS A 308 2.34 20.98 -14.95
C LYS A 308 0.97 21.23 -15.54
N ALA A 309 0.01 20.33 -15.31
CA ALA A 309 -1.35 20.48 -15.82
C ALA A 309 -2.04 21.72 -15.23
N LEU A 310 -1.90 21.95 -13.92
CA LEU A 310 -2.43 23.16 -13.26
C LEU A 310 -1.84 24.44 -13.85
N LEU A 311 -0.51 24.49 -14.07
CA LEU A 311 0.15 25.66 -14.66
C LEU A 311 -0.34 25.95 -16.10
N ALA A 312 -0.66 24.92 -16.87
CA ALA A 312 -1.15 25.03 -18.23
C ALA A 312 -2.64 25.47 -18.25
N GLU A 313 -3.47 24.89 -17.41
CA GLU A 313 -4.90 25.18 -17.39
C GLU A 313 -5.25 26.49 -16.65
N LEU A 314 -4.41 26.92 -15.70
CA LEU A 314 -4.65 28.08 -14.84
C LEU A 314 -3.54 29.12 -15.02
N PRO A 315 -3.58 29.97 -16.07
CA PRO A 315 -2.49 30.89 -16.41
C PRO A 315 -2.20 31.95 -15.35
N GLU A 316 -3.18 32.28 -14.50
CA GLU A 316 -3.03 33.29 -13.44
C GLU A 316 -2.70 32.69 -12.06
N ALA A 317 -2.80 31.36 -11.92
CA ALA A 317 -2.64 30.73 -10.60
C ALA A 317 -1.17 30.56 -10.21
N GLN A 318 -0.90 30.71 -8.91
CA GLN A 318 0.33 30.29 -8.28
C GLN A 318 0.19 28.84 -7.82
N VAL A 319 1.21 28.02 -8.04
CA VAL A 319 1.24 26.60 -7.68
C VAL A 319 2.40 26.34 -6.76
N ASP A 320 2.09 26.05 -5.50
CA ASP A 320 3.05 25.57 -4.51
C ASP A 320 3.10 24.04 -4.55
N VAL A 321 4.30 23.46 -4.45
CA VAL A 321 4.50 22.01 -4.36
C VAL A 321 5.33 21.69 -3.13
N ALA A 322 4.81 20.90 -2.22
CA ALA A 322 5.56 20.38 -1.07
C ALA A 322 5.97 18.91 -1.38
N GLU A 323 7.26 18.71 -1.65
CA GLU A 323 7.84 17.43 -2.01
C GLU A 323 8.98 17.09 -1.07
N ILE A 324 8.96 15.88 -0.48
CA ILE A 324 9.95 15.48 0.51
C ILE A 324 11.28 15.03 -0.11
N GLU A 325 11.25 14.43 -1.30
CA GLU A 325 12.46 13.96 -1.99
C GLU A 325 13.15 15.12 -2.73
N PRO A 326 14.35 15.53 -2.30
CA PRO A 326 15.02 16.73 -2.84
C PRO A 326 15.30 16.67 -4.35
N SER A 327 15.46 15.47 -4.90
CA SER A 327 15.84 15.28 -6.29
C SER A 327 14.66 15.34 -7.28
N PHE A 328 13.40 15.25 -6.83
CA PHE A 328 12.28 15.07 -7.73
C PHE A 328 12.04 16.23 -8.69
N PHE A 329 12.15 17.47 -8.26
CA PHE A 329 11.95 18.58 -9.17
C PHE A 329 12.97 18.62 -10.32
N ASP A 330 14.24 18.36 -10.00
CA ASP A 330 15.28 18.29 -11.03
C ASP A 330 15.12 17.09 -11.97
N LEU A 331 14.68 15.94 -11.43
CA LEU A 331 14.34 14.78 -12.26
C LEU A 331 13.13 15.04 -13.12
N ALA A 332 12.10 15.73 -12.60
CA ALA A 332 10.93 16.11 -13.37
C ALA A 332 11.28 17.08 -14.52
N LYS A 333 12.16 18.04 -14.29
CA LYS A 333 12.67 18.91 -15.36
C LYS A 333 13.43 18.11 -16.44
N ARG A 334 14.27 17.20 -16.02
CA ARG A 334 15.12 16.44 -16.94
C ARG A 334 14.37 15.36 -17.72
N TYR A 335 13.41 14.70 -17.11
CA TYR A 335 12.77 13.50 -17.68
C TYR A 335 11.28 13.64 -17.96
N PHE A 336 10.56 14.53 -17.28
CA PHE A 336 9.11 14.65 -17.37
C PHE A 336 8.64 16.01 -17.88
N ARG A 337 9.51 16.78 -18.55
CA ARG A 337 9.19 18.08 -19.16
C ARG A 337 8.62 19.12 -18.18
N ALA A 338 8.92 19.00 -16.88
CA ALA A 338 8.67 20.10 -15.96
C ALA A 338 9.63 21.27 -16.31
N ALA A 339 9.19 22.50 -16.09
CA ALA A 339 9.99 23.67 -16.33
C ALA A 339 9.95 24.63 -15.14
N ASP A 340 11.00 25.42 -14.99
CA ASP A 340 10.99 26.52 -14.04
C ASP A 340 9.93 27.54 -14.48
N SER A 341 9.16 28.02 -13.54
CA SER A 341 8.12 29.04 -13.76
C SER A 341 8.07 29.99 -12.58
N PRO A 342 7.87 31.30 -12.79
CA PRO A 342 7.68 32.24 -11.68
C PRO A 342 6.40 31.96 -10.89
N ARG A 343 5.53 31.10 -11.41
CA ARG A 343 4.27 30.67 -10.78
C ARG A 343 4.38 29.31 -10.08
N LEU A 344 5.53 28.60 -10.19
CA LEU A 344 5.76 27.32 -9.54
C LEU A 344 6.77 27.47 -8.43
N HIS A 345 6.36 27.19 -7.21
CA HIS A 345 7.23 27.23 -6.04
C HIS A 345 7.40 25.83 -5.48
N ASN A 346 8.61 25.30 -5.56
CA ASN A 346 8.94 23.98 -5.03
C ASN A 346 9.56 24.08 -3.64
N TYR A 347 8.97 23.40 -2.66
CA TYR A 347 9.43 23.32 -1.28
C TYR A 347 9.85 21.90 -0.95
N VAL A 348 11.14 21.71 -0.63
CA VAL A 348 11.68 20.40 -0.20
C VAL A 348 11.35 20.24 1.29
N GLN A 349 10.16 19.73 1.57
CA GLN A 349 9.64 19.60 2.93
C GLN A 349 8.53 18.53 2.98
N ASP A 350 8.35 17.89 4.16
CA ASP A 350 7.18 17.05 4.43
C ASP A 350 5.89 17.86 4.26
N GLY A 351 4.91 17.34 3.52
CA GLY A 351 3.69 18.07 3.15
C GLY A 351 2.85 18.51 4.34
N ARG A 352 2.77 17.70 5.40
CA ARG A 352 2.03 18.09 6.62
C ARG A 352 2.77 19.17 7.39
N ARG A 353 4.09 19.09 7.46
CA ARG A 353 4.94 20.11 8.06
C ARG A 353 4.84 21.43 7.29
N PHE A 354 4.85 21.37 5.96
CA PHE A 354 4.65 22.54 5.11
C PHE A 354 3.30 23.21 5.38
N LEU A 355 2.20 22.44 5.43
CA LEU A 355 0.88 22.97 5.76
C LEU A 355 0.86 23.65 7.14
N HIS A 356 1.51 23.06 8.13
CA HIS A 356 1.59 23.63 9.48
C HIS A 356 2.31 24.97 9.48
N ASP A 357 3.45 25.05 8.82
CA ASP A 357 4.35 26.21 8.85
C ASP A 357 3.91 27.33 7.88
N SER A 358 3.17 27.00 6.83
CA SER A 358 2.71 27.96 5.84
C SER A 358 1.69 28.94 6.40
N ALA A 359 1.88 30.23 6.16
CA ALA A 359 0.87 31.27 6.43
C ALA A 359 -0.15 31.42 5.29
N ARG A 360 0.06 30.76 4.14
CA ARG A 360 -0.79 30.87 2.96
C ARG A 360 -2.07 30.06 3.10
N THR A 361 -3.11 30.52 2.40
CA THR A 361 -4.35 29.78 2.17
C THR A 361 -4.50 29.48 0.67
N TYR A 362 -5.21 28.41 0.35
CA TYR A 362 -5.30 27.85 -0.99
C TYR A 362 -6.76 27.66 -1.41
N ASP A 363 -7.02 27.89 -2.68
CA ASP A 363 -8.32 27.60 -3.30
C ASP A 363 -8.42 26.12 -3.65
N LEU A 364 -7.27 25.50 -3.97
CA LEU A 364 -7.15 24.09 -4.26
C LEU A 364 -5.97 23.49 -3.48
N ILE A 365 -6.22 22.44 -2.72
CA ILE A 365 -5.17 21.57 -2.18
C ILE A 365 -5.37 20.18 -2.78
N PHE A 366 -4.35 19.65 -3.45
CA PHE A 366 -4.35 18.29 -3.97
C PHE A 366 -3.34 17.45 -3.17
N GLY A 367 -3.81 16.37 -2.56
CA GLY A 367 -2.99 15.43 -1.77
C GLY A 367 -2.77 14.12 -2.53
N ASP A 368 -1.52 13.85 -2.88
CA ASP A 368 -1.07 12.59 -3.49
C ASP A 368 0.23 12.13 -2.83
N VAL A 369 0.12 11.74 -1.56
CA VAL A 369 1.28 11.45 -0.71
C VAL A 369 1.30 9.96 -0.39
N TYR A 370 2.11 9.22 -1.13
CA TYR A 370 2.33 7.79 -0.91
C TYR A 370 3.82 7.46 -0.92
N TYR A 371 4.25 6.58 -0.03
CA TYR A 371 5.58 5.96 -0.18
C TYR A 371 5.53 4.81 -1.21
N SER A 372 4.49 4.01 -1.17
CA SER A 372 4.23 2.93 -2.14
C SER A 372 2.81 2.41 -1.94
N TYR A 373 2.34 1.51 -2.80
CA TYR A 373 1.11 0.74 -2.58
C TYR A 373 1.06 0.02 -1.23
N PHE A 374 2.24 -0.26 -0.65
CA PHE A 374 2.40 -1.00 0.60
C PHE A 374 2.57 -0.10 1.83
N ALA A 375 2.84 1.18 1.63
CA ALA A 375 3.16 2.11 2.71
C ALA A 375 2.48 3.47 2.51
N VAL A 376 1.34 3.62 3.14
CA VAL A 376 0.62 4.89 3.26
C VAL A 376 1.15 5.61 4.51
N PRO A 377 1.62 6.86 4.40
CA PRO A 377 2.09 7.60 5.56
C PRO A 377 0.94 7.89 6.53
N PRO A 378 0.94 7.31 7.75
CA PRO A 378 -0.19 7.44 8.68
C PRO A 378 -0.58 8.87 9.00
N GLN A 379 0.39 9.79 9.02
CA GLN A 379 0.17 11.20 9.35
C GLN A 379 -0.68 11.96 8.32
N PHE A 380 -0.96 11.40 7.13
CA PHE A 380 -1.82 12.01 6.10
C PHE A 380 -3.24 11.44 6.08
N THR A 381 -3.57 10.51 6.97
CA THR A 381 -4.88 9.84 7.03
C THR A 381 -5.70 10.25 8.26
N THR A 382 -5.13 11.08 9.14
CA THR A 382 -5.71 11.40 10.44
C THR A 382 -6.67 12.58 10.39
N ARG A 383 -7.62 12.61 11.33
CA ARG A 383 -8.56 13.72 11.52
C ARG A 383 -7.81 15.05 11.72
N GLU A 384 -6.72 15.04 12.45
CA GLU A 384 -5.90 16.22 12.74
C GLU A 384 -5.24 16.75 11.46
N PHE A 385 -4.79 15.88 10.57
CA PHE A 385 -4.28 16.29 9.26
C PHE A 385 -5.36 16.93 8.40
N PHE A 386 -6.53 16.29 8.27
CA PHE A 386 -7.63 16.84 7.48
C PHE A 386 -8.13 18.17 8.07
N ALA A 387 -8.18 18.29 9.40
CA ALA A 387 -8.51 19.55 10.06
C ALA A 387 -7.49 20.66 9.75
N LEU A 388 -6.20 20.34 9.80
CA LEU A 388 -5.13 21.26 9.39
C LEU A 388 -5.30 21.69 7.93
N ALA A 389 -5.50 20.73 6.99
CA ALA A 389 -5.72 21.04 5.58
C ALA A 389 -6.92 21.96 5.39
N LYS A 390 -8.04 21.71 6.10
CA LYS A 390 -9.23 22.57 6.05
C LYS A 390 -8.95 24.01 6.51
N THR A 391 -8.12 24.23 7.53
CA THR A 391 -7.74 25.57 7.98
C THR A 391 -6.93 26.36 6.94
N LYS A 392 -6.33 25.65 5.96
CA LYS A 392 -5.55 26.25 4.88
C LYS A 392 -6.37 26.46 3.60
N LEU A 393 -7.64 26.06 3.58
CA LEU A 393 -8.54 26.38 2.49
C LEU A 393 -9.15 27.77 2.64
N THR A 394 -9.22 28.49 1.52
CA THR A 394 -10.04 29.70 1.42
C THR A 394 -11.53 29.37 1.56
N PRO A 395 -12.40 30.36 1.88
CA PRO A 395 -13.85 30.16 1.77
C PRO A 395 -14.22 29.70 0.34
N GLY A 396 -14.89 28.56 0.24
CA GLY A 396 -15.19 27.90 -1.05
C GLY A 396 -14.03 27.11 -1.67
N GLY A 397 -12.89 27.04 -1.02
CA GLY A 397 -11.76 26.21 -1.47
C GLY A 397 -12.03 24.72 -1.33
N VAL A 398 -11.32 23.91 -2.10
CA VAL A 398 -11.47 22.45 -2.18
C VAL A 398 -10.18 21.71 -1.82
N PHE A 399 -10.33 20.65 -1.03
CA PHE A 399 -9.31 19.65 -0.79
C PHE A 399 -9.66 18.38 -1.56
N ILE A 400 -8.75 17.93 -2.42
CA ILE A 400 -8.87 16.69 -3.19
C ILE A 400 -7.74 15.78 -2.77
N ALA A 401 -8.03 14.54 -2.39
CA ALA A 401 -7.00 13.57 -2.03
C ALA A 401 -7.18 12.27 -2.79
N ASN A 402 -6.09 11.72 -3.27
CA ASN A 402 -6.03 10.36 -3.78
C ASN A 402 -5.78 9.40 -2.62
N MET A 403 -6.61 8.36 -2.50
CA MET A 403 -6.45 7.26 -1.56
C MET A 403 -6.52 5.92 -2.30
N ILE A 404 -5.90 4.88 -1.74
CA ILE A 404 -5.85 3.54 -2.36
C ILE A 404 -6.47 2.52 -1.42
N GLY A 405 -7.45 1.76 -1.92
CA GLY A 405 -8.08 0.72 -1.12
C GLY A 405 -9.14 -0.07 -1.87
N ASP A 406 -9.70 -1.05 -1.22
CA ASP A 406 -10.85 -1.82 -1.71
C ASP A 406 -12.17 -1.27 -1.14
N LEU A 407 -13.26 -1.48 -1.86
CA LEU A 407 -14.61 -1.12 -1.44
C LEU A 407 -15.33 -2.26 -0.69
N SER A 408 -14.58 -3.28 -0.28
CA SER A 408 -15.09 -4.42 0.48
C SER A 408 -15.66 -3.98 1.84
N ARG A 409 -16.76 -4.61 2.23
CA ARG A 409 -17.38 -4.40 3.55
C ARG A 409 -16.74 -5.22 4.64
N ARG A 410 -15.80 -6.12 4.28
CA ARG A 410 -15.07 -6.93 5.25
C ARG A 410 -14.24 -6.05 6.17
N GLN A 411 -14.40 -6.27 7.46
CA GLN A 411 -13.61 -5.54 8.45
C GLN A 411 -12.28 -6.26 8.75
N PRO A 412 -11.26 -5.50 9.08
CA PRO A 412 -11.14 -4.04 9.04
C PRO A 412 -10.92 -3.51 7.61
N SER A 413 -11.34 -2.29 7.28
CA SER A 413 -11.14 -1.64 5.98
C SER A 413 -10.42 -0.31 6.16
N LEU A 414 -9.34 -0.11 5.39
CA LEU A 414 -8.58 1.13 5.37
C LEU A 414 -9.43 2.26 4.80
N ILE A 415 -9.95 2.09 3.59
CA ILE A 415 -10.66 3.16 2.89
C ILE A 415 -11.93 3.61 3.62
N MET A 416 -12.66 2.67 4.26
CA MET A 416 -13.85 3.04 5.04
C MET A 416 -13.49 3.80 6.32
N ALA A 417 -12.36 3.48 6.95
CA ALA A 417 -11.85 4.25 8.09
C ALA A 417 -11.40 5.65 7.66
N GLU A 418 -10.74 5.78 6.51
CA GLU A 418 -10.34 7.06 5.94
C GLU A 418 -11.54 7.92 5.54
N ILE A 419 -12.53 7.35 4.83
CA ILE A 419 -13.78 8.03 4.46
C ILE A 419 -14.49 8.54 5.71
N ARG A 420 -14.67 7.68 6.74
CA ARG A 420 -15.27 8.09 8.00
C ARG A 420 -14.50 9.23 8.66
N THR A 421 -13.18 9.11 8.71
CA THR A 421 -12.31 10.13 9.30
C THR A 421 -12.45 11.45 8.56
N PHE A 422 -12.40 11.41 7.24
CA PHE A 422 -12.53 12.58 6.37
C PHE A 422 -13.88 13.30 6.58
N GLN A 423 -14.99 12.56 6.67
CA GLN A 423 -16.32 13.13 6.91
C GLN A 423 -16.47 13.82 8.27
N THR A 424 -15.66 13.45 9.28
CA THR A 424 -15.68 14.18 10.57
C THR A 424 -15.19 15.61 10.45
N VAL A 425 -14.43 15.92 9.39
CA VAL A 425 -13.84 17.24 9.13
C VAL A 425 -14.58 17.95 7.98
N PHE A 426 -14.90 17.21 6.93
CA PHE A 426 -15.59 17.72 5.74
C PHE A 426 -16.98 17.10 5.63
N PRO A 427 -18.01 17.66 6.31
CA PRO A 427 -19.38 17.13 6.21
C PRO A 427 -19.93 17.22 4.78
N ASN A 428 -19.55 18.27 4.02
CA ASN A 428 -19.77 18.35 2.59
C ASN A 428 -18.60 17.70 1.87
N SER A 429 -18.75 16.43 1.51
CA SER A 429 -17.72 15.64 0.86
C SER A 429 -18.29 14.70 -0.18
N TYR A 430 -17.45 14.34 -1.15
CA TYR A 430 -17.72 13.31 -2.15
C TYR A 430 -16.56 12.32 -2.20
N PHE A 431 -16.89 11.10 -2.61
CA PHE A 431 -15.93 10.01 -2.79
C PHE A 431 -16.19 9.39 -4.17
N PHE A 432 -15.13 9.25 -4.96
CA PHE A 432 -15.25 8.75 -6.33
C PHE A 432 -14.33 7.55 -6.51
N ALA A 433 -14.89 6.44 -6.98
CA ALA A 433 -14.11 5.30 -7.42
C ALA A 433 -13.50 5.61 -8.81
N VAL A 434 -12.19 5.48 -8.93
CA VAL A 434 -11.51 5.80 -10.19
C VAL A 434 -11.76 4.74 -11.25
N ASP A 435 -11.71 3.46 -10.89
CA ASP A 435 -11.96 2.36 -11.83
C ASP A 435 -13.45 2.03 -11.93
N ALA A 436 -14.03 1.48 -10.87
CA ALA A 436 -15.44 1.09 -10.89
C ALA A 436 -16.03 0.98 -9.47
N VAL A 437 -17.26 1.47 -9.30
CA VAL A 437 -18.00 1.45 -8.03
C VAL A 437 -18.57 0.07 -7.65
N ASP A 438 -18.67 -0.84 -8.62
CA ASP A 438 -19.15 -2.22 -8.48
C ASP A 438 -18.04 -3.22 -8.14
N LYS A 439 -16.79 -2.92 -8.49
CA LYS A 439 -15.63 -3.80 -8.23
C LYS A 439 -15.13 -3.66 -6.79
N VAL A 440 -15.90 -4.18 -5.84
CA VAL A 440 -15.64 -3.98 -4.40
C VAL A 440 -14.37 -4.64 -3.88
N ASN A 441 -13.93 -5.74 -4.48
CA ASN A 441 -12.71 -6.46 -4.09
C ASN A 441 -11.45 -5.97 -4.82
N LEU A 442 -11.59 -5.06 -5.79
CA LEU A 442 -10.47 -4.47 -6.51
C LEU A 442 -9.82 -3.39 -5.64
N VAL A 443 -8.51 -3.49 -5.44
CA VAL A 443 -7.72 -2.39 -4.90
C VAL A 443 -7.59 -1.34 -6.00
N GLN A 444 -8.14 -0.16 -5.76
CA GLN A 444 -8.21 0.93 -6.72
C GLN A 444 -7.97 2.29 -6.06
N ASN A 445 -7.77 3.31 -6.86
CA ASN A 445 -7.73 4.67 -6.39
C ASN A 445 -9.15 5.17 -6.07
N ILE A 446 -9.28 5.85 -4.95
CA ILE A 446 -10.51 6.50 -4.49
C ILE A 446 -10.19 7.99 -4.29
N THR A 447 -10.87 8.84 -5.01
CA THR A 447 -10.70 10.29 -4.84
C THR A 447 -11.65 10.81 -3.77
N LEU A 448 -11.09 11.42 -2.73
CA LEU A 448 -11.83 12.10 -1.68
C LEU A 448 -11.86 13.59 -2.00
N VAL A 449 -13.04 14.19 -1.97
CA VAL A 449 -13.25 15.63 -2.19
C VAL A 449 -13.99 16.22 -1.00
N GLY A 450 -13.35 17.17 -0.34
CA GLY A 450 -13.95 17.95 0.74
C GLY A 450 -13.80 19.44 0.45
N TYR A 451 -14.83 20.21 0.64
CA TYR A 451 -14.79 21.62 0.32
C TYR A 451 -15.34 22.50 1.46
N ASN A 452 -14.79 23.70 1.51
CA ASN A 452 -15.06 24.66 2.59
C ASN A 452 -16.23 25.59 2.21
N SER A 453 -17.43 25.00 2.03
CA SER A 453 -18.68 25.69 1.75
C SER A 453 -19.85 24.99 2.43
N GLU A 454 -20.86 25.75 2.83
CA GLU A 454 -22.12 25.20 3.37
C GLU A 454 -23.01 24.65 2.27
N GLN A 455 -22.93 25.20 1.07
CA GLN A 455 -23.72 24.77 -0.07
C GLN A 455 -23.12 23.47 -0.67
N ARG A 456 -23.94 22.43 -0.71
CA ARG A 456 -23.55 21.16 -1.34
C ARG A 456 -23.63 21.30 -2.87
N VAL A 457 -22.55 20.90 -3.57
CA VAL A 457 -22.51 20.83 -5.02
C VAL A 457 -23.35 19.64 -5.48
N ASP A 458 -24.27 19.86 -6.43
CA ASP A 458 -25.05 18.77 -7.04
C ASP A 458 -24.32 18.24 -8.28
N VAL A 459 -23.71 17.07 -8.14
CA VAL A 459 -22.97 16.40 -9.23
C VAL A 459 -23.89 15.80 -10.31
N THR A 460 -25.20 15.83 -10.12
CA THR A 460 -26.20 15.42 -11.11
C THR A 460 -26.78 16.60 -11.90
N ALA A 461 -26.47 17.82 -11.50
CA ALA A 461 -26.97 19.03 -12.12
C ALA A 461 -26.45 19.22 -13.56
N PRO A 462 -27.20 19.93 -14.43
CA PRO A 462 -26.81 20.18 -15.82
C PRO A 462 -25.37 20.70 -16.01
N PRO A 463 -24.84 21.64 -15.19
CA PRO A 463 -23.47 22.11 -15.39
C PRO A 463 -22.41 21.01 -15.29
N VAL A 464 -22.68 19.94 -14.54
CA VAL A 464 -21.80 18.76 -14.42
C VAL A 464 -22.08 17.75 -15.53
N THR A 465 -23.36 17.41 -15.77
CA THR A 465 -23.75 16.35 -16.71
C THR A 465 -23.57 16.72 -18.18
N THR A 466 -23.46 18.00 -18.49
CA THR A 466 -23.17 18.53 -19.85
C THR A 466 -21.77 19.12 -19.99
N HIS A 467 -20.91 18.93 -18.98
CA HIS A 467 -19.56 19.50 -19.00
C HIS A 467 -18.73 18.94 -20.18
N PRO A 468 -17.89 19.75 -20.84
CA PRO A 468 -17.08 19.31 -21.98
C PRO A 468 -16.05 18.23 -21.59
N ASP A 469 -15.51 18.31 -20.39
CA ASP A 469 -14.63 17.28 -19.82
C ASP A 469 -15.42 15.99 -19.57
N GLN A 470 -14.98 14.89 -20.19
CA GLN A 470 -15.65 13.59 -20.11
C GLN A 470 -15.65 13.03 -18.68
N LEU A 471 -14.56 13.20 -17.93
CA LEU A 471 -14.48 12.72 -16.54
C LEU A 471 -15.56 13.40 -15.70
N ILE A 472 -15.68 14.73 -15.80
CA ILE A 472 -16.67 15.51 -15.05
C ILE A 472 -18.10 15.13 -15.50
N ARG A 473 -18.36 15.01 -16.81
CA ARG A 473 -19.66 14.61 -17.33
C ARG A 473 -20.14 13.24 -16.84
N LEU A 474 -19.19 12.31 -16.64
CA LEU A 474 -19.48 10.95 -16.18
C LEU A 474 -19.36 10.77 -14.66
N LEU A 475 -19.07 11.83 -13.91
CA LEU A 475 -18.77 11.80 -12.50
C LEU A 475 -19.88 11.16 -11.66
N ARG A 476 -21.15 11.37 -12.02
CA ARG A 476 -22.32 10.77 -11.37
C ARG A 476 -22.27 9.23 -11.28
N TYR A 477 -21.60 8.57 -12.23
CA TYR A 477 -21.45 7.11 -12.25
C TYR A 477 -20.25 6.61 -11.43
N ARG A 478 -19.45 7.52 -10.90
CA ARG A 478 -18.25 7.23 -10.09
C ARG A 478 -18.45 7.55 -8.61
N VAL A 479 -19.54 8.24 -8.27
CA VAL A 479 -19.86 8.60 -6.88
C VAL A 479 -20.08 7.36 -6.04
N LEU A 480 -19.39 7.28 -4.91
CA LEU A 480 -19.70 6.31 -3.86
C LEU A 480 -20.76 6.89 -2.96
N ASP A 481 -21.96 6.33 -3.01
CA ASP A 481 -23.04 6.68 -2.07
C ASP A 481 -22.76 6.01 -0.73
N VAL A 482 -21.80 6.59 0.00
CA VAL A 482 -21.33 6.00 1.27
C VAL A 482 -22.42 6.00 2.33
N GLY A 483 -23.34 6.95 2.29
CA GLY A 483 -24.43 7.07 3.29
C GLY A 483 -25.46 5.97 3.19
N ARG A 484 -25.79 5.53 1.97
CA ARG A 484 -26.77 4.44 1.75
C ARG A 484 -26.09 3.06 1.67
N ARG A 485 -24.87 2.97 1.09
CA ARG A 485 -24.21 1.70 0.79
C ARG A 485 -23.40 1.12 1.94
N PHE A 486 -22.87 1.95 2.87
CA PHE A 486 -21.96 1.51 3.91
C PHE A 486 -22.38 2.00 5.30
N GLU A 487 -22.24 1.15 6.32
CA GLU A 487 -22.43 1.51 7.72
C GLU A 487 -21.10 2.02 8.32
N LEU A 488 -20.80 3.29 8.06
CA LEU A 488 -19.51 3.89 8.43
C LEU A 488 -19.25 3.93 9.94
N SER A 489 -20.30 3.94 10.79
CA SER A 489 -20.14 3.99 12.24
C SER A 489 -19.36 2.80 12.81
N SER A 490 -19.30 1.70 12.07
CA SER A 490 -18.58 0.48 12.45
C SER A 490 -17.07 0.52 12.24
N TYR A 491 -16.55 1.51 11.50
CA TYR A 491 -15.11 1.66 11.23
C TYR A 491 -14.48 2.69 12.19
N PRO A 492 -13.18 2.61 12.50
CA PRO A 492 -12.53 3.58 13.38
C PRO A 492 -12.38 4.96 12.72
N VAL A 493 -12.33 6.01 13.54
CA VAL A 493 -11.81 7.32 13.15
C VAL A 493 -10.30 7.31 13.40
N LEU A 494 -9.52 7.60 12.37
CA LEU A 494 -8.07 7.68 12.45
C LEU A 494 -7.65 9.00 13.08
N THR A 495 -6.77 8.93 14.06
CA THR A 495 -6.22 10.10 14.77
C THR A 495 -4.72 9.97 14.90
N ASP A 496 -4.02 11.06 15.25
CA ASP A 496 -2.57 11.03 15.48
C ASP A 496 -2.16 10.05 16.60
N ASN A 497 -3.08 9.77 17.54
CA ASN A 497 -2.86 8.77 18.59
C ASN A 497 -3.27 7.36 18.22
N PHE A 498 -4.09 7.19 17.18
CA PHE A 498 -4.60 5.90 16.74
C PHE A 498 -4.78 5.88 15.22
N SER A 499 -3.77 5.42 14.53
CA SER A 499 -3.78 5.30 13.06
C SER A 499 -3.11 3.98 12.64
N PRO A 500 -3.84 2.84 12.72
CA PRO A 500 -3.31 1.52 12.39
C PRO A 500 -3.25 1.29 10.85
N VAL A 501 -2.86 2.30 10.09
CA VAL A 501 -2.90 2.31 8.62
C VAL A 501 -2.11 1.15 8.02
N GLU A 502 -0.90 0.89 8.51
CA GLU A 502 -0.05 -0.19 8.00
C GLU A 502 -0.70 -1.58 8.18
N TYR A 503 -1.34 -1.81 9.34
CA TYR A 503 -2.10 -3.03 9.59
C TYR A 503 -3.30 -3.15 8.65
N LEU A 504 -4.04 -2.05 8.44
CA LEU A 504 -5.19 -2.00 7.54
C LEU A 504 -4.77 -2.24 6.09
N THR A 505 -3.67 -1.61 5.64
CA THR A 505 -3.08 -1.83 4.31
C THR A 505 -2.68 -3.29 4.09
N ALA A 506 -2.01 -3.90 5.06
CA ALA A 506 -1.62 -5.31 4.98
C ALA A 506 -2.84 -6.24 4.81
N ARG A 507 -3.96 -5.92 5.47
CA ARG A 507 -5.22 -6.67 5.32
C ARG A 507 -5.86 -6.51 3.95
N VAL A 508 -5.87 -5.29 3.39
CA VAL A 508 -6.37 -5.01 2.03
C VAL A 508 -5.59 -5.83 1.01
N LEU A 509 -4.26 -5.79 1.07
CA LEU A 509 -3.40 -6.51 0.12
C LEU A 509 -3.50 -8.03 0.28
N GLN A 510 -3.62 -8.54 1.50
CA GLN A 510 -3.84 -9.97 1.74
C GLN A 510 -5.16 -10.45 1.11
N ARG A 511 -6.21 -9.62 1.18
CA ARG A 511 -7.51 -9.93 0.55
C ARG A 511 -7.41 -9.93 -0.96
N SER A 512 -6.74 -8.93 -1.54
CA SER A 512 -6.54 -8.81 -2.98
C SER A 512 -5.81 -10.04 -3.55
N LEU A 513 -4.81 -10.56 -2.86
CA LEU A 513 -4.09 -11.77 -3.26
C LEU A 513 -4.93 -13.06 -3.16
N ASN A 514 -5.87 -13.12 -2.22
CA ASN A 514 -6.62 -14.32 -1.88
C ASN A 514 -8.09 -14.29 -2.38
N SER A 515 -8.54 -13.21 -3.04
CA SER A 515 -9.90 -13.12 -3.57
C SER A 515 -9.97 -13.75 -4.95
N PRO A 516 -10.65 -14.90 -5.14
CA PRO A 516 -10.93 -15.43 -6.46
C PRO A 516 -11.88 -14.48 -7.20
N ASP A 517 -11.73 -14.40 -8.52
CA ASP A 517 -12.74 -13.79 -9.38
C ASP A 517 -14.06 -14.54 -9.20
N GLY A 518 -15.13 -13.82 -8.85
CA GLY A 518 -16.47 -14.36 -8.71
C GLY A 518 -17.06 -14.27 -7.30
N VAL A 519 -17.87 -15.26 -6.94
CA VAL A 519 -18.59 -15.32 -5.65
C VAL A 519 -17.63 -15.45 -4.48
N ASN A 520 -17.80 -14.60 -3.46
CA ASN A 520 -16.96 -14.56 -2.27
C ASN A 520 -17.81 -14.63 -0.99
N GLY A 521 -17.70 -15.76 -0.25
CA GLY A 521 -18.46 -16.00 0.97
C GLY A 521 -18.18 -15.01 2.11
N GLU A 522 -16.95 -14.54 2.23
CA GLU A 522 -16.57 -13.52 3.22
C GLU A 522 -17.25 -12.16 2.93
N GLU A 523 -17.38 -11.78 1.65
CA GLU A 523 -18.09 -10.55 1.28
C GLU A 523 -19.59 -10.71 1.51
N ILE A 524 -20.18 -11.85 1.18
CA ILE A 524 -21.58 -12.16 1.49
C ILE A 524 -21.82 -12.02 2.98
N ARG A 525 -20.94 -12.60 3.80
CA ARG A 525 -21.04 -12.50 5.26
C ARG A 525 -20.93 -11.04 5.74
N ALA A 526 -20.01 -10.26 5.17
CA ALA A 526 -19.86 -8.85 5.52
C ALA A 526 -21.08 -8.00 5.15
N VAL A 527 -21.72 -8.28 4.00
CA VAL A 527 -23.00 -7.65 3.60
C VAL A 527 -24.11 -8.02 4.57
N MET A 528 -24.20 -9.31 4.96
CA MET A 528 -25.18 -9.78 5.95
C MET A 528 -24.98 -9.09 7.31
N ASP A 529 -23.76 -9.05 7.81
CA ASP A 529 -23.42 -8.44 9.09
C ASP A 529 -23.70 -6.92 9.09
N GLN A 530 -23.46 -6.22 7.98
CA GLN A 530 -23.85 -4.83 7.83
C GLN A 530 -25.35 -4.64 7.99
N GLN A 531 -26.16 -5.46 7.34
CA GLN A 531 -27.62 -5.37 7.42
C GLN A 531 -28.16 -5.70 8.82
N LEU A 532 -27.53 -6.65 9.52
CA LEU A 532 -27.90 -6.97 10.91
C LEU A 532 -27.63 -5.79 11.85
N ARG A 533 -26.63 -4.96 11.57
CA ARG A 533 -26.37 -3.73 12.35
C ARG A 533 -27.40 -2.62 12.15
N TYR A 534 -28.23 -2.68 11.11
CA TYR A 534 -29.32 -1.71 10.93
C TYR A 534 -30.42 -1.88 11.96
N GLY A 535 -30.46 -2.99 12.69
CA GLY A 535 -31.42 -3.30 13.73
C GLY A 535 -32.73 -3.95 13.21
N PRO A 536 -33.84 -3.87 13.99
CA PRO A 536 -35.11 -4.44 13.61
C PRO A 536 -35.60 -3.94 12.26
N ARG A 537 -36.22 -4.84 11.49
CA ARG A 537 -36.65 -4.60 10.10
C ARG A 537 -38.15 -4.54 9.92
N ASP A 538 -38.88 -4.46 11.03
CA ASP A 538 -40.35 -4.23 10.98
C ASP A 538 -40.63 -2.94 10.22
N GLU A 539 -41.76 -2.86 9.50
CA GLU A 539 -42.12 -1.75 8.60
C GLU A 539 -42.00 -0.35 9.25
N SER A 540 -42.27 -0.25 10.54
CA SER A 540 -42.14 1.01 11.30
C SER A 540 -40.74 1.27 11.84
N ALA A 541 -39.85 0.28 11.79
CA ALA A 541 -38.49 0.38 12.35
C ALA A 541 -37.54 1.16 11.44
N PRO A 542 -36.60 1.95 12.01
CA PRO A 542 -35.58 2.63 11.23
C PRO A 542 -34.71 1.68 10.39
N GLY A 543 -34.54 0.42 10.87
CA GLY A 543 -33.77 -0.61 10.18
C GLY A 543 -34.37 -0.99 8.82
N HIS A 544 -35.69 -1.08 8.74
CA HIS A 544 -36.41 -1.38 7.51
C HIS A 544 -36.08 -0.37 6.40
N ARG A 545 -36.19 0.93 6.71
CA ARG A 545 -35.83 2.00 5.74
C ARG A 545 -34.36 1.92 5.31
N LYS A 546 -33.46 1.69 6.25
CA LYS A 546 -32.03 1.57 5.95
C LYS A 546 -31.72 0.41 5.00
N VAL A 547 -32.35 -0.76 5.19
CA VAL A 547 -32.19 -1.91 4.28
C VAL A 547 -32.72 -1.59 2.90
N ARG A 548 -33.91 -0.97 2.81
CA ARG A 548 -34.49 -0.57 1.52
C ARG A 548 -33.63 0.44 0.79
N ASP A 549 -33.12 1.48 1.48
CA ASP A 549 -32.23 2.48 0.92
C ASP A 549 -30.89 1.86 0.46
N PHE A 550 -30.37 0.93 1.25
CA PHE A 550 -29.20 0.14 0.88
C PHE A 550 -29.42 -0.66 -0.40
N LEU A 551 -30.56 -1.39 -0.50
CA LEU A 551 -30.88 -2.18 -1.67
C LEU A 551 -31.08 -1.31 -2.91
N ALA A 552 -31.79 -0.19 -2.80
CA ALA A 552 -31.94 0.76 -3.89
C ALA A 552 -30.57 1.26 -4.41
N ALA A 553 -29.67 1.64 -3.50
CA ALA A 553 -28.34 2.10 -3.84
C ALA A 553 -27.46 1.01 -4.48
N GLU A 554 -27.54 -0.25 -4.02
CA GLU A 554 -26.84 -1.37 -4.65
C GLU A 554 -27.39 -1.66 -6.05
N MET A 555 -28.72 -1.63 -6.23
CA MET A 555 -29.33 -1.85 -7.54
C MET A 555 -29.00 -0.73 -8.55
N GLU A 556 -28.92 0.53 -8.10
CA GLU A 556 -28.46 1.64 -8.95
C GLU A 556 -27.04 1.42 -9.50
N VAL A 557 -26.20 0.67 -8.77
CA VAL A 557 -24.83 0.34 -9.19
C VAL A 557 -24.75 -0.95 -10.00
N LEU A 558 -25.49 -1.98 -9.60
CA LEU A 558 -25.35 -3.34 -10.12
C LEU A 558 -26.30 -3.67 -11.27
N ALA A 559 -27.49 -3.06 -11.30
CA ALA A 559 -28.50 -3.38 -12.29
C ALA A 559 -28.44 -2.46 -13.52
N ARG A 560 -28.79 -3.00 -14.70
CA ARG A 560 -28.98 -2.22 -15.92
C ARG A 560 -30.22 -1.31 -15.83
N GLU A 561 -31.26 -1.83 -15.18
CA GLU A 561 -32.49 -1.09 -14.84
C GLU A 561 -32.81 -1.37 -13.37
N THR A 562 -33.13 -0.29 -12.64
CA THR A 562 -33.63 -0.37 -11.25
C THR A 562 -35.04 0.16 -11.21
N ARG A 563 -35.94 -0.60 -10.56
CA ARG A 563 -37.33 -0.19 -10.35
C ARG A 563 -37.69 -0.31 -8.87
N LEU A 564 -38.34 0.74 -8.37
CA LEU A 564 -38.95 0.72 -7.06
C LEU A 564 -40.48 0.55 -7.32
N GLN A 565 -41.05 -0.55 -6.85
CA GLN A 565 -42.44 -0.85 -7.04
C GLN A 565 -43.10 -1.04 -5.67
N GLU A 566 -43.84 -0.03 -5.21
CA GLU A 566 -44.32 0.07 -3.83
C GLU A 566 -43.14 -0.09 -2.84
N ALA A 567 -43.13 -1.18 -2.07
CA ALA A 567 -42.06 -1.49 -1.13
C ALA A 567 -40.94 -2.38 -1.73
N ASN A 568 -41.17 -2.99 -2.88
CA ASN A 568 -40.23 -3.91 -3.52
C ASN A 568 -39.11 -3.16 -4.24
N VAL A 569 -37.89 -3.73 -4.21
CA VAL A 569 -36.73 -3.24 -4.96
C VAL A 569 -36.36 -4.27 -6.01
N ILE A 570 -36.29 -3.86 -7.27
CA ILE A 570 -36.07 -4.73 -8.42
C ILE A 570 -34.84 -4.27 -9.19
N GLY A 571 -33.88 -5.16 -9.39
CA GLY A 571 -32.74 -4.96 -10.25
C GLY A 571 -32.77 -5.91 -11.45
N ARG A 572 -32.62 -5.38 -12.67
CA ARG A 572 -32.66 -6.15 -13.91
C ARG A 572 -31.31 -6.20 -14.59
N LEU A 573 -30.82 -7.42 -14.84
CA LEU A 573 -29.61 -7.71 -15.57
C LEU A 573 -29.92 -8.32 -16.94
N PHE A 574 -29.02 -8.12 -17.92
CA PHE A 574 -29.13 -8.69 -19.27
C PHE A 574 -30.49 -8.39 -19.88
N VAL A 575 -30.86 -7.10 -19.92
CA VAL A 575 -32.20 -6.61 -20.28
C VAL A 575 -32.59 -6.91 -21.72
N ASP A 576 -31.61 -7.12 -22.60
CA ASP A 576 -31.82 -7.43 -24.02
C ASP A 576 -32.26 -8.90 -24.25
N GLU A 577 -32.12 -9.76 -23.21
CA GLU A 577 -32.53 -11.16 -23.31
C GLU A 577 -34.04 -11.31 -23.10
N PRO A 578 -34.77 -11.90 -24.05
CA PRO A 578 -36.22 -12.01 -23.99
C PRO A 578 -36.72 -13.07 -22.99
N ARG A 579 -35.93 -14.11 -22.76
CA ARG A 579 -36.20 -15.14 -21.75
C ARG A 579 -35.64 -14.68 -20.41
N ARG A 580 -36.41 -14.79 -19.36
CA ARG A 580 -35.99 -14.24 -18.05
C ARG A 580 -36.21 -15.22 -16.90
N VAL A 581 -35.36 -15.12 -15.89
CA VAL A 581 -35.48 -15.81 -14.60
C VAL A 581 -35.57 -14.76 -13.51
N ALA A 582 -36.48 -14.93 -12.56
CA ALA A 582 -36.59 -14.07 -11.38
C ALA A 582 -35.97 -14.77 -10.17
N LEU A 583 -35.02 -14.13 -9.51
CA LEU A 583 -34.45 -14.52 -8.23
C LEU A 583 -35.05 -13.63 -7.14
N THR A 584 -35.64 -14.22 -6.12
CA THR A 584 -36.39 -13.48 -5.11
C THR A 584 -35.91 -13.78 -3.69
N THR A 585 -35.97 -12.80 -2.80
CA THR A 585 -35.72 -12.91 -1.36
C THR A 585 -36.56 -11.90 -0.60
N HIS A 586 -36.91 -12.16 0.67
CA HIS A 586 -37.60 -11.23 1.54
C HIS A 586 -36.61 -10.41 2.36
N TYR A 587 -36.50 -9.11 2.07
CA TYR A 587 -35.43 -8.27 2.65
C TYR A 587 -35.69 -7.88 4.12
N ASP A 588 -36.90 -7.93 4.57
CA ASP A 588 -37.30 -7.69 5.95
C ASP A 588 -37.14 -8.94 6.86
N GLU A 589 -37.08 -10.14 6.27
CA GLU A 589 -36.93 -11.41 6.98
C GLU A 589 -35.50 -12.00 6.85
N SER A 590 -34.91 -11.93 5.67
CA SER A 590 -33.64 -12.65 5.32
C SER A 590 -32.47 -11.73 5.01
N ALA A 591 -31.60 -11.48 6.00
CA ALA A 591 -30.32 -10.81 5.75
C ALA A 591 -29.37 -11.65 4.89
N ALA A 592 -29.43 -12.97 5.07
CA ALA A 592 -28.59 -13.91 4.33
C ALA A 592 -29.00 -14.00 2.85
N GLY A 593 -30.32 -14.13 2.57
CA GLY A 593 -30.83 -14.15 1.20
C GLY A 593 -30.49 -12.88 0.44
N VAL A 594 -30.68 -11.72 1.08
CA VAL A 594 -30.29 -10.43 0.50
C VAL A 594 -28.80 -10.38 0.19
N ALA A 595 -27.95 -10.79 1.12
CA ALA A 595 -26.49 -10.73 0.92
C ALA A 595 -26.04 -11.65 -0.21
N VAL A 596 -26.62 -12.85 -0.31
CA VAL A 596 -26.37 -13.80 -1.40
C VAL A 596 -26.75 -13.19 -2.75
N LEU A 597 -27.92 -12.59 -2.88
CA LEU A 597 -28.38 -12.03 -4.16
C LEU A 597 -27.55 -10.81 -4.58
N VAL A 598 -27.16 -9.94 -3.65
CA VAL A 598 -26.29 -8.78 -3.94
C VAL A 598 -24.94 -9.25 -4.49
N GLU A 599 -24.32 -10.24 -3.84
CA GLU A 599 -23.02 -10.77 -4.30
C GLU A 599 -23.12 -11.54 -5.60
N LEU A 600 -24.21 -12.28 -5.79
CA LEU A 600 -24.49 -13.00 -7.03
C LEU A 600 -24.59 -12.04 -8.22
N MET A 601 -25.26 -10.89 -8.06
CA MET A 601 -25.33 -9.87 -9.11
C MET A 601 -23.93 -9.35 -9.46
N ARG A 602 -23.08 -9.08 -8.47
CA ARG A 602 -21.68 -8.67 -8.70
C ARG A 602 -20.90 -9.73 -9.49
N ALA A 603 -21.04 -10.98 -9.07
CA ALA A 603 -20.36 -12.09 -9.74
C ALA A 603 -20.82 -12.23 -11.19
N MET A 604 -22.11 -12.08 -11.48
CA MET A 604 -22.66 -12.16 -12.84
C MET A 604 -22.15 -11.02 -13.73
N ILE A 605 -22.08 -9.80 -13.21
CA ILE A 605 -21.59 -8.64 -13.98
C ILE A 605 -20.11 -8.75 -14.27
N SER A 606 -19.34 -9.28 -13.31
CA SER A 606 -17.88 -9.44 -13.45
C SER A 606 -17.47 -10.69 -14.22
N SER A 607 -18.40 -11.60 -14.48
CA SER A 607 -18.13 -12.86 -15.17
C SER A 607 -17.89 -12.64 -16.68
N PRO A 608 -16.89 -13.31 -17.26
CA PRO A 608 -16.75 -13.37 -18.71
C PRO A 608 -17.85 -14.20 -19.38
N VAL A 609 -18.59 -15.01 -18.60
CA VAL A 609 -19.72 -15.83 -19.08
C VAL A 609 -20.99 -15.00 -18.99
N VAL A 610 -21.57 -14.66 -20.12
CA VAL A 610 -22.86 -13.94 -20.21
C VAL A 610 -23.98 -15.01 -20.24
N PRO A 611 -24.92 -15.02 -19.28
CA PRO A 611 -26.06 -15.90 -19.30
C PRO A 611 -26.92 -15.70 -20.57
N ARG A 612 -27.52 -16.78 -21.07
CA ARG A 612 -28.48 -16.75 -22.22
C ARG A 612 -29.91 -16.39 -21.82
N VAL A 613 -30.07 -15.94 -20.59
CA VAL A 613 -31.34 -15.50 -20.03
C VAL A 613 -31.13 -14.17 -19.30
N GLY A 614 -32.13 -13.30 -19.35
CA GLY A 614 -32.16 -12.12 -18.50
C GLY A 614 -32.42 -12.53 -17.05
N VAL A 615 -31.83 -11.81 -16.10
CA VAL A 615 -32.01 -12.08 -14.65
C VAL A 615 -32.64 -10.86 -14.00
N ASP A 616 -33.75 -11.10 -13.32
CA ASP A 616 -34.41 -10.12 -12.47
C ASP A 616 -34.22 -10.51 -11.00
N VAL A 617 -33.60 -9.64 -10.24
CA VAL A 617 -33.41 -9.83 -8.80
C VAL A 617 -34.45 -8.97 -8.07
N VAL A 618 -35.30 -9.62 -7.28
CA VAL A 618 -36.46 -8.97 -6.64
C VAL A 618 -36.35 -9.12 -5.14
N PHE A 619 -36.19 -8.01 -4.45
CA PHE A 619 -36.21 -7.92 -3.01
C PHE A 619 -37.63 -7.56 -2.57
N LEU A 620 -38.32 -8.52 -1.92
CA LEU A 620 -39.69 -8.45 -1.54
C LEU A 620 -39.85 -7.98 -0.09
N GLU A 621 -40.91 -7.22 0.19
CA GLU A 621 -41.41 -7.02 1.54
C GLU A 621 -42.27 -8.22 1.97
N SER A 622 -42.29 -8.55 3.28
CA SER A 622 -42.83 -9.82 3.76
C SER A 622 -44.34 -10.01 3.54
N ARG A 623 -44.74 -11.28 3.55
CA ARG A 623 -46.10 -11.80 3.31
C ARG A 623 -47.14 -11.40 4.36
N GLN A 624 -46.80 -10.85 5.53
CA GLN A 624 -47.69 -10.75 6.66
C GLN A 624 -48.87 -9.78 6.51
N ARG A 625 -48.91 -8.93 5.46
CA ARG A 625 -49.97 -7.92 5.29
C ARG A 625 -50.58 -7.80 3.91
N GLY A 626 -50.64 -8.85 3.12
CA GLY A 626 -51.27 -8.78 1.81
C GLY A 626 -50.56 -7.78 0.86
N GLY A 627 -49.34 -7.40 1.18
CA GLY A 627 -48.46 -6.64 0.31
C GLY A 627 -48.35 -7.41 -0.99
N GLY A 628 -48.60 -6.75 -2.08
CA GLY A 628 -48.78 -7.36 -3.38
C GLY A 628 -47.71 -8.37 -3.63
N SER A 629 -48.03 -9.63 -3.62
CA SER A 629 -47.09 -10.68 -3.94
C SER A 629 -46.45 -10.30 -5.30
N PHE A 630 -45.20 -10.64 -5.52
CA PHE A 630 -44.57 -10.54 -6.83
C PHE A 630 -45.51 -11.03 -7.95
N ALA A 631 -46.41 -12.00 -7.64
CA ALA A 631 -47.47 -12.47 -8.51
C ALA A 631 -48.52 -11.40 -8.89
N ALA A 632 -48.85 -10.45 -8.02
CA ALA A 632 -49.77 -9.36 -8.34
C ALA A 632 -49.17 -8.33 -9.30
N HIS A 633 -47.87 -8.06 -9.17
CA HIS A 633 -47.14 -7.08 -10.02
C HIS A 633 -46.46 -7.72 -11.22
N ARG A 634 -46.52 -9.04 -11.35
CA ARG A 634 -45.89 -9.81 -12.43
C ARG A 634 -46.32 -9.33 -13.82
N ASN A 635 -47.61 -9.01 -14.02
CA ASN A 635 -48.13 -8.54 -15.30
C ASN A 635 -47.65 -7.13 -15.64
N GLU A 636 -47.39 -6.29 -14.67
CA GLU A 636 -46.84 -4.96 -14.86
C GLU A 636 -45.36 -5.01 -15.27
N LEU A 637 -44.58 -5.94 -14.72
CA LEU A 637 -43.19 -6.11 -15.04
C LEU A 637 -42.92 -6.86 -16.36
N TYR A 638 -43.78 -7.84 -16.68
CA TYR A 638 -43.53 -8.78 -17.77
C TYR A 638 -44.58 -8.73 -18.88
N GLY A 639 -45.69 -8.04 -18.66
CA GLY A 639 -46.83 -8.06 -19.60
C GLY A 639 -47.31 -9.48 -19.84
N GLU A 640 -47.42 -9.89 -21.12
CA GLU A 640 -47.83 -11.23 -21.51
C GLU A 640 -46.69 -12.29 -21.45
N ARG A 641 -45.46 -11.91 -21.09
CA ARG A 641 -44.30 -12.82 -21.07
C ARG A 641 -43.72 -12.94 -19.65
N PRO A 642 -44.29 -13.82 -18.81
CA PRO A 642 -43.79 -14.03 -17.45
C PRO A 642 -42.36 -14.64 -17.48
N PRO A 643 -41.58 -14.52 -16.37
CA PRO A 643 -40.30 -15.20 -16.26
C PRO A 643 -40.48 -16.71 -16.38
N GLU A 644 -39.54 -17.40 -16.97
CA GLU A 644 -39.59 -18.86 -17.16
C GLU A 644 -39.58 -19.61 -15.83
N ARG A 645 -38.87 -19.05 -14.85
CA ARG A 645 -38.84 -19.57 -13.47
C ARG A 645 -38.68 -18.44 -12.46
N ILE A 646 -39.29 -18.62 -11.30
CA ILE A 646 -39.10 -17.81 -10.10
C ILE A 646 -38.40 -18.71 -9.09
N VAL A 647 -37.26 -18.26 -8.58
CA VAL A 647 -36.46 -18.96 -7.57
C VAL A 647 -36.44 -18.09 -6.32
N THR A 648 -37.10 -18.55 -5.27
CA THR A 648 -37.05 -17.91 -3.94
C THR A 648 -35.90 -18.55 -3.16
N ILE A 649 -34.93 -17.73 -2.77
CA ILE A 649 -33.68 -18.23 -2.19
C ILE A 649 -33.93 -18.96 -0.86
N GLU A 650 -34.83 -18.46 -0.04
CA GLU A 650 -35.20 -19.08 1.24
C GLU A 650 -35.90 -20.43 1.07
N ASP A 651 -36.76 -20.55 0.07
CA ASP A 651 -37.51 -21.79 -0.17
C ASP A 651 -36.58 -22.94 -0.65
N GLU A 652 -35.57 -22.62 -1.44
CA GLU A 652 -34.63 -23.61 -2.01
C GLU A 652 -33.40 -23.90 -1.12
N TYR A 653 -32.93 -22.91 -0.34
CA TYR A 653 -31.67 -22.96 0.38
C TYR A 653 -31.73 -22.57 1.85
N GLY A 654 -32.91 -22.56 2.48
CA GLY A 654 -33.14 -22.03 3.83
C GLY A 654 -32.23 -22.63 4.91
N GLU A 655 -31.92 -23.92 4.88
CA GLU A 655 -31.05 -24.57 5.85
C GLU A 655 -29.59 -24.08 5.75
N LEU A 656 -29.08 -23.84 4.53
CA LEU A 656 -27.74 -23.34 4.30
C LEU A 656 -27.65 -21.85 4.70
N LEU A 657 -28.67 -21.07 4.38
CA LEU A 657 -28.76 -19.65 4.77
C LEU A 657 -28.79 -19.50 6.30
N ALA A 658 -29.51 -20.37 7.00
CA ALA A 658 -29.61 -20.34 8.45
C ALA A 658 -28.28 -20.58 9.17
N ARG A 659 -27.34 -21.30 8.55
CA ARG A 659 -25.97 -21.48 9.08
C ARG A 659 -25.19 -20.16 9.10
N GLY A 660 -25.37 -19.31 8.09
CA GLY A 660 -24.77 -17.98 7.99
C GLY A 660 -23.24 -17.96 7.98
N THR A 661 -22.56 -19.08 7.74
CA THR A 661 -21.11 -19.11 7.60
C THR A 661 -20.69 -18.69 6.20
N PRO A 662 -19.49 -18.11 6.00
CA PRO A 662 -19.02 -17.75 4.67
C PRO A 662 -19.10 -18.90 3.66
N GLU A 663 -18.73 -20.11 4.07
CA GLU A 663 -18.74 -21.29 3.21
C GLU A 663 -20.17 -21.72 2.82
N SER A 664 -21.14 -21.64 3.73
CA SER A 664 -22.52 -21.98 3.45
C SER A 664 -23.16 -20.96 2.51
N LEU A 665 -22.92 -19.67 2.75
CA LEU A 665 -23.42 -18.59 1.91
C LEU A 665 -22.82 -18.63 0.50
N GLU A 666 -21.53 -18.90 0.39
CA GLU A 666 -20.85 -19.08 -0.89
C GLU A 666 -21.39 -20.29 -1.66
N THR A 667 -21.68 -21.39 -0.97
CA THR A 667 -22.26 -22.58 -1.58
C THR A 667 -23.61 -22.26 -2.22
N VAL A 668 -24.48 -21.51 -1.53
CA VAL A 668 -25.78 -21.07 -2.06
C VAL A 668 -25.57 -20.20 -3.31
N ALA A 669 -24.73 -19.20 -3.22
CA ALA A 669 -24.52 -18.27 -4.32
C ALA A 669 -23.93 -18.97 -5.57
N ARG A 670 -22.98 -19.90 -5.39
CA ARG A 670 -22.43 -20.71 -6.49
C ARG A 670 -23.48 -21.65 -7.10
N ALA A 671 -24.34 -22.26 -6.29
CA ALA A 671 -25.41 -23.12 -6.80
C ALA A 671 -26.38 -22.33 -7.68
N VAL A 672 -26.80 -21.13 -7.25
CA VAL A 672 -27.68 -20.26 -8.03
C VAL A 672 -26.99 -19.76 -9.31
N LEU A 673 -25.71 -19.36 -9.23
CA LEU A 673 -24.94 -18.91 -10.39
C LEU A 673 -24.82 -20.02 -11.44
N ASN A 674 -24.48 -21.23 -11.01
CA ASN A 674 -24.40 -22.40 -11.91
C ASN A 674 -25.76 -22.73 -12.53
N TYR A 675 -26.83 -22.61 -11.77
CA TYR A 675 -28.18 -22.78 -12.28
C TYR A 675 -28.48 -21.77 -13.39
N VAL A 676 -28.25 -20.47 -13.15
CA VAL A 676 -28.51 -19.40 -14.15
C VAL A 676 -27.67 -19.60 -15.41
N ASN A 677 -26.37 -19.93 -15.26
CA ASN A 677 -25.47 -20.16 -16.37
C ASN A 677 -25.77 -21.45 -17.15
N GLY A 678 -26.41 -22.44 -16.51
CA GLY A 678 -26.79 -23.72 -17.12
C GLY A 678 -28.09 -23.70 -17.91
N ILE A 679 -28.85 -22.60 -17.89
CA ILE A 679 -30.08 -22.44 -18.68
C ILE A 679 -29.68 -22.24 -20.16
N GLN A 680 -30.03 -23.23 -21.02
CA GLN A 680 -29.72 -23.23 -22.45
C GLN A 680 -30.77 -22.57 -23.29
#